data_16be848d592e65b3bd6f498a04f26859
#
_entry.id   16be848d592e65b3bd6f498a04f26859
#
_cell.length_a   1.000
_cell.length_b   1.000
_cell.length_c   1.000
_cell.angle_alpha   90.00
_cell.angle_beta   90.00
_cell.angle_gamma   90.00
#
_symmetry.space_group_name_H-M   'P 1'
#
loop_
_entity.id
_entity.type
_entity.pdbx_description
1 polymer ?
#
loop_
_entity_poly.entity_id
_entity_poly.type
_entity_poly.pdbx_seq_one_letter_code
_entity_poly.pdbx_strand_id
1 'polypeptide(L)'
;MDPVAVRPASALPPGAARCPHLFSPLRLGRLALPDRFAMAPMTTNFAGPDGEVTPQLCDYLAARGRGGFSLVVTENMGVHPTGRVMPRMVMADDDRRLAGLARLADAMRASGAKSIAQISHCGRQSKSKFTGMQLVAPSAIPCPLNREMPRELAIDEIGHLVRAFAAAARRAEAAGFDGVEIHAAHGYLVSGFLSAYSNRRTDRYGGSLANRMRFLLNIVDRIREASDLTLVVRISADEFVAGGNTLEQTTEIARALQAHGVSGISVSVGVYESFNTQSMVSGEAEGRWLPLAGRIAREVSVPVFGVGRIRRAAVAEAAVAGGECAIPLFGRAAIADPELPAKIRAGREEDILPCVSCNVCLGRAARPQTICPINPSVGRDREFGERLDSAAPAPLRIGIAGTCLASLTAAWIAAARGHDVTVYETEPDIGGMQGWRCSVPSQGEYGELVAAAQRRAAGAGVRILRRVPQAGECERLWAVRRFQPAGAGSPNCYDVLRGTHELPRGLDVLVQGGDLAAAEAALKLAAVGHRTELQTPLADICLDAHPGFRAIHRRLIPEHGGRVTTAVAKPSGTPAARAVAGPATATGGEVAPDDWAYPYASFGTADAYIDDAYEPSRMTAGVYEAAELAMAEPAPRGRGE
;
A
#
# COMPACT_ATOMS: atom_id res chain seq x y z
N MET A 1 -17.50 -15.48 35.21
CA MET A 1 -16.41 -14.90 34.39
C MET A 1 -15.22 -15.83 34.56
N ASP A 2 -15.06 -16.80 33.66
CA ASP A 2 -13.89 -17.68 33.71
C ASP A 2 -12.65 -16.92 33.21
N PRO A 3 -11.54 -16.95 33.95
CA PRO A 3 -10.31 -16.31 33.55
C PRO A 3 -9.75 -17.06 32.32
N VAL A 4 -9.51 -16.34 31.24
CA VAL A 4 -8.77 -16.86 30.09
C VAL A 4 -7.41 -17.35 30.60
N ALA A 5 -7.16 -18.63 30.55
CA ALA A 5 -5.94 -19.25 31.05
C ALA A 5 -4.72 -18.61 30.38
N VAL A 6 -3.91 -17.91 31.17
CA VAL A 6 -2.62 -17.37 30.76
C VAL A 6 -1.68 -18.56 30.56
N ARG A 7 -1.22 -18.80 29.34
CA ARG A 7 -0.19 -19.82 29.06
C ARG A 7 1.09 -19.47 29.84
N PRO A 8 1.78 -20.46 30.43
CA PRO A 8 3.02 -20.21 31.15
C PRO A 8 4.10 -19.62 30.21
N ALA A 9 4.93 -18.71 30.74
CA ALA A 9 5.93 -17.93 30.00
C ALA A 9 6.97 -18.78 29.23
N SER A 10 7.17 -20.04 29.58
CA SER A 10 8.09 -20.98 28.92
C SER A 10 7.59 -21.52 27.57
N ALA A 11 6.36 -21.18 27.16
CA ALA A 11 5.73 -21.64 25.92
C ALA A 11 5.48 -20.52 24.90
N LEU A 12 5.97 -19.29 25.16
CA LEU A 12 5.78 -18.18 24.24
C LEU A 12 6.75 -18.29 23.04
N PRO A 13 6.29 -18.01 21.81
CA PRO A 13 7.16 -18.01 20.64
C PRO A 13 8.25 -16.92 20.76
N PRO A 14 9.40 -17.06 20.07
CA PRO A 14 10.53 -16.14 20.18
C PRO A 14 10.16 -14.65 19.98
N GLY A 15 9.26 -14.35 19.07
CA GLY A 15 8.78 -13.00 18.83
C GLY A 15 7.96 -12.42 19.97
N ALA A 16 7.28 -13.25 20.76
CA ALA A 16 6.47 -12.77 21.90
C ALA A 16 7.32 -12.21 23.04
N ALA A 17 8.57 -12.64 23.17
CA ALA A 17 9.49 -12.06 24.14
C ALA A 17 9.87 -10.61 23.77
N ARG A 18 9.93 -10.30 22.48
CA ARG A 18 10.23 -8.94 21.98
C ARG A 18 9.01 -8.04 21.82
N CYS A 19 7.83 -8.64 21.60
CA CYS A 19 6.58 -7.93 21.34
C CYS A 19 5.44 -8.47 22.22
N PRO A 20 5.56 -8.44 23.56
CA PRO A 20 4.61 -9.10 24.47
C PRO A 20 3.18 -8.55 24.38
N HIS A 21 3.02 -7.26 24.08
CA HIS A 21 1.70 -6.65 23.96
C HIS A 21 1.00 -7.06 22.65
N LEU A 22 1.71 -7.19 21.54
CA LEU A 22 1.14 -7.70 20.28
C LEU A 22 0.64 -9.13 20.41
N PHE A 23 1.32 -9.96 21.21
CA PHE A 23 0.93 -11.36 21.44
C PHE A 23 -0.03 -11.53 22.62
N SER A 24 -0.50 -10.44 23.22
CA SER A 24 -1.50 -10.52 24.28
C SER A 24 -2.91 -10.67 23.71
N PRO A 25 -3.76 -11.53 24.29
CA PRO A 25 -5.13 -11.71 23.82
C PRO A 25 -5.96 -10.44 24.03
N LEU A 26 -7.01 -10.30 23.21
CA LEU A 26 -7.95 -9.19 23.30
C LEU A 26 -9.38 -9.66 23.08
N ARG A 27 -10.32 -9.05 23.78
CA ARG A 27 -11.74 -9.20 23.54
C ARG A 27 -12.27 -7.99 22.75
N LEU A 28 -12.90 -8.24 21.60
CA LEU A 28 -13.54 -7.23 20.76
C LEU A 28 -15.03 -7.59 20.64
N GLY A 29 -15.87 -7.01 21.48
CA GLY A 29 -17.26 -7.44 21.60
C GLY A 29 -17.36 -8.93 21.95
N ARG A 30 -17.96 -9.71 21.04
CA ARG A 30 -18.07 -11.17 21.17
C ARG A 30 -16.83 -11.94 20.71
N LEU A 31 -15.92 -11.29 19.96
CA LEU A 31 -14.73 -11.93 19.42
C LEU A 31 -13.63 -12.03 20.48
N ALA A 32 -13.03 -13.21 20.59
CA ALA A 32 -11.77 -13.43 21.28
C ALA A 32 -10.64 -13.51 20.24
N LEU A 33 -9.70 -12.59 20.32
CA LEU A 33 -8.51 -12.55 19.48
C LEU A 33 -7.33 -13.08 20.30
N PRO A 34 -6.55 -14.03 19.76
CA PRO A 34 -5.40 -14.62 20.46
C PRO A 34 -4.21 -13.67 20.56
N ASP A 35 -4.16 -12.70 19.67
CA ASP A 35 -3.13 -11.66 19.57
C ASP A 35 -3.72 -10.41 18.90
N ARG A 36 -2.88 -9.42 18.60
CA ARG A 36 -3.31 -8.12 18.07
C ARG A 36 -2.90 -7.86 16.63
N PHE A 37 -2.53 -8.89 15.88
CA PHE A 37 -2.21 -8.77 14.47
C PHE A 37 -3.48 -8.66 13.62
N ALA A 38 -3.74 -7.47 13.10
CA ALA A 38 -4.92 -7.20 12.29
C ALA A 38 -4.56 -6.56 10.94
N MET A 39 -5.19 -7.06 9.86
CA MET A 39 -5.07 -6.47 8.54
C MET A 39 -6.10 -5.36 8.36
N ALA A 40 -5.64 -4.18 7.91
CA ALA A 40 -6.51 -3.05 7.56
C ALA A 40 -7.36 -3.34 6.31
N PRO A 41 -8.56 -2.76 6.21
CA PRO A 41 -9.37 -2.82 4.99
C PRO A 41 -8.66 -2.06 3.85
N MET A 42 -8.40 -2.77 2.75
CA MET A 42 -7.73 -2.23 1.57
C MET A 42 -8.51 -2.61 0.32
N THR A 43 -8.95 -1.62 -0.47
CA THR A 43 -9.66 -1.86 -1.72
C THR A 43 -8.73 -2.49 -2.74
N THR A 44 -9.07 -3.68 -3.23
CA THR A 44 -8.26 -4.47 -4.17
C THR A 44 -8.70 -4.39 -5.61
N ASN A 45 -9.99 -4.15 -5.83
CA ASN A 45 -10.64 -4.25 -7.14
C ASN A 45 -10.57 -5.68 -7.74
N PHE A 46 -10.54 -6.72 -6.87
CA PHE A 46 -10.53 -8.13 -7.26
C PHE A 46 -11.92 -8.75 -7.40
N ALA A 47 -12.99 -8.04 -7.05
CA ALA A 47 -14.34 -8.50 -7.33
C ALA A 47 -14.62 -8.61 -8.83
N GLY A 48 -15.66 -9.31 -9.22
CA GLY A 48 -16.14 -9.33 -10.59
C GLY A 48 -16.84 -8.03 -10.99
N PRO A 49 -17.19 -7.88 -12.28
CA PRO A 49 -17.76 -6.64 -12.81
C PRO A 49 -19.05 -6.21 -12.10
N ASP A 50 -19.89 -7.18 -11.71
CA ASP A 50 -21.15 -6.91 -11.03
C ASP A 50 -21.02 -6.78 -9.51
N GLY A 51 -19.80 -6.92 -8.97
CA GLY A 51 -19.51 -6.84 -7.54
C GLY A 51 -19.62 -8.17 -6.81
N GLU A 52 -19.56 -9.26 -7.53
CA GLU A 52 -19.50 -10.62 -6.99
C GLU A 52 -18.11 -10.94 -6.43
N VAL A 53 -18.07 -11.76 -5.38
CA VAL A 53 -16.82 -12.27 -4.80
C VAL A 53 -16.19 -13.28 -5.77
N THR A 54 -14.90 -13.06 -6.08
CA THR A 54 -14.10 -13.94 -6.94
C THR A 54 -13.20 -14.87 -6.12
N PRO A 55 -12.74 -16.00 -6.69
CA PRO A 55 -11.69 -16.83 -6.08
C PRO A 55 -10.42 -16.03 -5.78
N GLN A 56 -10.02 -15.12 -6.67
CA GLN A 56 -8.87 -14.24 -6.49
C GLN A 56 -8.94 -13.46 -5.17
N LEU A 57 -10.10 -12.86 -4.84
CA LEU A 57 -10.29 -12.13 -3.59
C LEU A 57 -10.24 -13.07 -2.37
N CYS A 58 -10.86 -14.27 -2.47
CA CYS A 58 -10.81 -15.26 -1.41
C CYS A 58 -9.37 -15.70 -1.11
N ASP A 59 -8.61 -16.05 -2.15
CA ASP A 59 -7.22 -16.49 -2.03
C ASP A 59 -6.33 -15.39 -1.44
N TYR A 60 -6.52 -14.14 -1.88
CA TYR A 60 -5.80 -12.96 -1.38
C TYR A 60 -6.02 -12.75 0.11
N LEU A 61 -7.26 -12.70 0.62
CA LEU A 61 -7.53 -12.49 2.04
C LEU A 61 -7.14 -13.72 2.88
N ALA A 62 -7.39 -14.93 2.40
CA ALA A 62 -6.99 -16.17 3.07
C ALA A 62 -5.46 -16.30 3.21
N ALA A 63 -4.67 -15.81 2.25
CA ALA A 63 -3.21 -15.81 2.37
C ALA A 63 -2.72 -15.03 3.60
N ARG A 64 -3.39 -13.93 3.95
CA ARG A 64 -3.06 -13.13 5.15
C ARG A 64 -3.43 -13.87 6.45
N GLY A 65 -4.57 -14.56 6.47
CA GLY A 65 -4.94 -15.41 7.60
C GLY A 65 -3.92 -16.53 7.81
N ARG A 66 -3.57 -17.28 6.74
CA ARG A 66 -2.51 -18.30 6.81
C ARG A 66 -1.17 -17.72 7.25
N GLY A 67 -0.88 -16.49 6.87
CA GLY A 67 0.32 -15.75 7.27
C GLY A 67 0.30 -15.27 8.72
N GLY A 68 -0.77 -15.55 9.48
CA GLY A 68 -0.82 -15.34 10.92
C GLY A 68 -1.55 -14.08 11.38
N PHE A 69 -2.22 -13.34 10.48
CA PHE A 69 -3.15 -12.30 10.92
C PHE A 69 -4.35 -12.93 11.61
N SER A 70 -4.55 -12.65 12.88
CA SER A 70 -5.67 -13.17 13.68
C SER A 70 -7.00 -12.48 13.35
N LEU A 71 -6.94 -11.27 12.81
CA LEU A 71 -8.08 -10.49 12.36
C LEU A 71 -7.83 -9.92 10.96
N VAL A 72 -8.77 -10.15 10.04
CA VAL A 72 -8.72 -9.58 8.69
C VAL A 72 -9.99 -8.78 8.45
N VAL A 73 -9.84 -7.47 8.19
CA VAL A 73 -10.95 -6.62 7.75
C VAL A 73 -10.96 -6.62 6.22
N THR A 74 -12.11 -6.94 5.62
CA THR A 74 -12.22 -6.99 4.16
C THR A 74 -12.09 -5.61 3.54
N GLU A 75 -11.90 -5.55 2.21
CA GLU A 75 -12.13 -4.31 1.47
C GLU A 75 -13.57 -3.82 1.67
N ASN A 76 -13.81 -2.52 1.41
CA ASN A 76 -15.14 -1.93 1.56
C ASN A 76 -16.15 -2.53 0.56
N MET A 77 -17.28 -2.99 1.08
CA MET A 77 -18.40 -3.57 0.32
C MET A 77 -19.52 -2.55 0.17
N GLY A 78 -20.02 -2.36 -1.05
CA GLY A 78 -21.12 -1.42 -1.32
C GLY A 78 -22.47 -1.93 -0.81
N VAL A 79 -23.16 -1.11 -0.01
CA VAL A 79 -24.47 -1.44 0.56
C VAL A 79 -25.64 -1.07 -0.37
N HIS A 80 -25.37 -0.28 -1.40
CA HIS A 80 -26.34 0.23 -2.37
C HIS A 80 -25.66 0.48 -3.72
N PRO A 81 -26.35 0.30 -4.88
CA PRO A 81 -25.75 0.50 -6.20
C PRO A 81 -25.10 1.88 -6.40
N THR A 82 -25.69 2.97 -5.85
CA THR A 82 -25.14 4.33 -5.93
C THR A 82 -23.86 4.52 -5.10
N GLY A 83 -23.49 3.53 -4.28
CA GLY A 83 -22.33 3.62 -3.38
C GLY A 83 -21.02 3.03 -3.92
N ARG A 84 -21.01 2.53 -5.15
CA ARG A 84 -19.81 1.89 -5.75
C ARG A 84 -18.73 2.94 -6.07
N VAL A 85 -17.48 2.69 -5.65
CA VAL A 85 -16.34 3.62 -5.88
C VAL A 85 -15.36 3.10 -6.94
N MET A 86 -15.43 1.82 -7.27
CA MET A 86 -14.56 1.15 -8.23
C MET A 86 -15.38 0.24 -9.15
N PRO A 87 -14.90 -0.04 -10.38
CA PRO A 87 -15.61 -0.93 -11.31
C PRO A 87 -15.83 -2.34 -10.75
N ARG A 88 -14.86 -2.84 -10.00
CA ARG A 88 -14.86 -4.18 -9.41
C ARG A 88 -14.82 -4.12 -7.87
N MET A 89 -15.73 -3.36 -7.29
CA MET A 89 -15.94 -3.29 -5.84
C MET A 89 -16.91 -4.39 -5.42
N VAL A 90 -16.62 -5.10 -4.34
CA VAL A 90 -17.56 -6.06 -3.76
C VAL A 90 -18.86 -5.36 -3.37
N MET A 91 -20.00 -6.01 -3.66
CA MET A 91 -21.32 -5.50 -3.29
C MET A 91 -21.99 -6.42 -2.27
N ALA A 92 -22.67 -5.81 -1.29
CA ALA A 92 -23.50 -6.47 -0.28
C ALA A 92 -24.94 -5.93 -0.31
N ASP A 93 -25.36 -5.45 -1.48
CA ASP A 93 -26.60 -4.70 -1.74
C ASP A 93 -27.85 -5.56 -1.92
N ASP A 94 -27.66 -6.86 -2.20
CA ASP A 94 -28.74 -7.77 -2.59
C ASP A 94 -28.47 -9.19 -2.08
N ASP A 95 -29.52 -10.00 -1.84
CA ASP A 95 -29.42 -11.38 -1.32
C ASP A 95 -28.75 -12.34 -2.31
N ARG A 96 -28.77 -12.06 -3.61
CA ARG A 96 -28.00 -12.79 -4.62
C ARG A 96 -26.49 -12.81 -4.35
N ARG A 97 -26.00 -11.92 -3.49
CA ARG A 97 -24.59 -11.83 -3.07
C ARG A 97 -24.21 -12.86 -2.00
N LEU A 98 -25.19 -13.42 -1.27
CA LEU A 98 -24.96 -14.27 -0.10
C LEU A 98 -24.00 -15.44 -0.36
N ALA A 99 -24.20 -16.19 -1.45
CA ALA A 99 -23.32 -17.32 -1.75
C ALA A 99 -21.85 -16.92 -1.97
N GLY A 100 -21.62 -15.74 -2.60
CA GLY A 100 -20.28 -15.18 -2.78
C GLY A 100 -19.68 -14.72 -1.45
N LEU A 101 -20.45 -14.00 -0.66
CA LEU A 101 -20.03 -13.52 0.66
C LEU A 101 -19.71 -14.69 1.61
N ALA A 102 -20.52 -15.77 1.57
CA ALA A 102 -20.27 -16.98 2.36
C ALA A 102 -18.94 -17.66 1.96
N ARG A 103 -18.66 -17.80 0.66
CA ARG A 103 -17.35 -18.33 0.20
C ARG A 103 -16.19 -17.51 0.72
N LEU A 104 -16.33 -16.17 0.77
CA LEU A 104 -15.29 -15.28 1.29
C LEU A 104 -15.09 -15.48 2.79
N ALA A 105 -16.18 -15.50 3.58
CA ALA A 105 -16.13 -15.72 5.02
C ALA A 105 -15.53 -17.12 5.35
N ASP A 106 -15.92 -18.15 4.58
CA ASP A 106 -15.39 -19.51 4.74
C ASP A 106 -13.88 -19.58 4.44
N ALA A 107 -13.41 -18.93 3.37
CA ALA A 107 -11.99 -18.88 3.03
C ALA A 107 -11.16 -18.21 4.12
N MET A 108 -11.67 -17.11 4.71
CA MET A 108 -11.01 -16.41 5.82
C MET A 108 -11.01 -17.28 7.09
N ARG A 109 -12.12 -17.92 7.43
CA ARG A 109 -12.23 -18.84 8.57
C ARG A 109 -11.31 -20.04 8.43
N ALA A 110 -11.27 -20.66 7.25
CA ALA A 110 -10.38 -21.79 6.95
C ALA A 110 -8.88 -21.39 7.04
N SER A 111 -8.56 -20.13 6.86
CA SER A 111 -7.19 -19.61 7.03
C SER A 111 -6.79 -19.38 8.49
N GLY A 112 -7.73 -19.51 9.45
CA GLY A 112 -7.52 -19.29 10.87
C GLY A 112 -7.79 -17.86 11.35
N ALA A 113 -8.13 -16.92 10.46
CA ALA A 113 -8.41 -15.54 10.82
C ALA A 113 -9.88 -15.33 11.21
N LYS A 114 -10.12 -14.41 12.15
CA LYS A 114 -11.42 -13.78 12.35
C LYS A 114 -11.67 -12.76 11.23
N SER A 115 -12.93 -12.62 10.81
CA SER A 115 -13.34 -11.84 9.66
C SER A 115 -14.30 -10.70 10.03
N ILE A 116 -13.98 -9.47 9.58
CA ILE A 116 -14.89 -8.32 9.67
C ILE A 116 -15.20 -7.84 8.24
N ALA A 117 -16.48 -7.79 7.88
CA ALA A 117 -16.95 -7.22 6.62
C ALA A 117 -17.03 -5.69 6.74
N GLN A 118 -16.20 -4.94 5.99
CA GLN A 118 -16.35 -3.48 5.96
C GLN A 118 -17.44 -3.08 4.96
N ILE A 119 -18.51 -2.45 5.45
CA ILE A 119 -19.66 -1.99 4.63
C ILE A 119 -19.62 -0.48 4.44
N SER A 120 -19.95 -0.02 3.22
CA SER A 120 -19.79 1.38 2.86
C SER A 120 -20.75 1.87 1.78
N HIS A 121 -20.83 3.18 1.67
CA HIS A 121 -21.40 3.92 0.54
C HIS A 121 -20.49 5.10 0.23
N CYS A 122 -19.94 5.16 -0.99
CA CYS A 122 -18.85 6.09 -1.28
C CYS A 122 -19.33 7.52 -1.61
N GLY A 123 -20.62 7.72 -1.82
CA GLY A 123 -21.20 9.06 -1.98
C GLY A 123 -20.57 9.86 -3.11
N ARG A 124 -20.29 11.14 -2.86
CA ARG A 124 -19.67 12.08 -3.81
C ARG A 124 -18.26 11.71 -4.26
N GLN A 125 -17.62 10.78 -3.59
CA GLN A 125 -16.26 10.32 -3.95
C GLN A 125 -16.26 9.17 -4.96
N SER A 126 -17.43 8.72 -5.41
CA SER A 126 -17.62 7.82 -6.52
C SER A 126 -17.49 8.52 -7.88
N LYS A 127 -17.79 7.81 -8.97
CA LYS A 127 -17.98 8.33 -10.31
C LYS A 127 -19.26 7.76 -10.91
N SER A 128 -20.03 8.58 -11.60
CA SER A 128 -21.29 8.16 -12.25
C SER A 128 -21.07 6.98 -13.20
N LYS A 129 -19.91 6.93 -13.88
CA LYS A 129 -19.54 5.81 -14.75
C LYS A 129 -19.36 4.46 -14.03
N PHE A 130 -19.17 4.45 -12.69
CA PHE A 130 -19.07 3.21 -11.90
C PHE A 130 -20.41 2.77 -11.32
N THR A 131 -21.29 3.73 -11.05
CA THR A 131 -22.61 3.46 -10.47
C THR A 131 -23.69 3.30 -11.54
N GLY A 132 -23.47 3.85 -12.74
CA GLY A 132 -24.52 4.01 -13.76
C GLY A 132 -25.58 5.05 -13.40
N MET A 133 -25.39 5.81 -12.31
CA MET A 133 -26.37 6.73 -11.73
C MET A 133 -25.71 8.04 -11.30
N GLN A 134 -26.54 9.09 -11.10
CA GLN A 134 -26.06 10.33 -10.51
C GLN A 134 -25.58 10.08 -9.08
N LEU A 135 -24.43 10.66 -8.74
CA LEU A 135 -23.86 10.59 -7.39
C LEU A 135 -24.79 11.27 -6.38
N VAL A 136 -24.78 10.76 -5.15
CA VAL A 136 -25.57 11.31 -4.03
C VAL A 136 -24.64 11.71 -2.89
N ALA A 137 -25.05 12.74 -2.14
CA ALA A 137 -24.28 13.28 -1.02
C ALA A 137 -25.22 13.93 0.03
N PRO A 138 -24.70 14.30 1.22
CA PRO A 138 -25.44 15.13 2.16
C PRO A 138 -25.86 16.48 1.55
N SER A 139 -24.99 17.08 0.74
CA SER A 139 -25.21 18.33 0.02
C SER A 139 -24.53 18.32 -1.35
N ALA A 140 -25.00 19.15 -2.28
CA ALA A 140 -24.50 19.24 -3.65
C ALA A 140 -23.11 19.91 -3.71
N ILE A 141 -22.09 19.26 -3.14
CA ILE A 141 -20.69 19.71 -3.11
C ILE A 141 -19.82 18.66 -3.78
N PRO A 142 -19.13 18.98 -4.90
CA PRO A 142 -18.32 18.01 -5.63
C PRO A 142 -17.06 17.62 -4.86
N CYS A 143 -16.59 16.39 -5.05
CA CYS A 143 -15.26 15.98 -4.61
C CYS A 143 -14.19 16.58 -5.52
N PRO A 144 -13.10 17.18 -5.00
CA PRO A 144 -12.08 17.85 -5.81
C PRO A 144 -11.32 16.90 -6.75
N LEU A 145 -11.19 15.62 -6.39
CA LEU A 145 -10.53 14.64 -7.24
C LEU A 145 -11.41 14.13 -8.39
N ASN A 146 -12.71 13.94 -8.12
CA ASN A 146 -13.64 13.41 -9.11
C ASN A 146 -14.35 14.49 -9.93
N ARG A 147 -14.58 15.68 -9.34
CA ARG A 147 -15.17 16.88 -9.94
C ARG A 147 -16.61 16.69 -10.48
N GLU A 148 -17.26 15.57 -10.16
CA GLU A 148 -18.66 15.35 -10.52
C GLU A 148 -19.59 15.95 -9.45
N MET A 149 -20.65 16.65 -9.87
CA MET A 149 -21.62 17.26 -8.98
C MET A 149 -22.60 16.20 -8.46
N PRO A 150 -22.60 15.89 -7.15
CA PRO A 150 -23.57 14.99 -6.57
C PRO A 150 -24.92 15.70 -6.38
N ARG A 151 -26.00 14.93 -6.32
CA ARG A 151 -27.31 15.37 -5.86
C ARG A 151 -27.40 15.26 -4.34
N GLU A 152 -28.07 16.23 -3.72
CA GLU A 152 -28.43 16.13 -2.30
C GLU A 152 -29.47 15.03 -2.08
N LEU A 153 -29.30 14.21 -1.03
CA LEU A 153 -30.24 13.16 -0.63
C LEU A 153 -31.52 13.77 -0.01
N ALA A 154 -32.66 13.28 -0.41
CA ALA A 154 -33.92 13.54 0.27
C ALA A 154 -33.99 12.78 1.62
N ILE A 155 -34.86 13.22 2.54
CA ILE A 155 -34.97 12.65 3.90
C ILE A 155 -35.40 11.17 3.87
N ASP A 156 -36.33 10.81 2.98
CA ASP A 156 -36.78 9.44 2.78
C ASP A 156 -35.67 8.53 2.22
N GLU A 157 -34.86 9.04 1.29
CA GLU A 157 -33.67 8.33 0.77
C GLU A 157 -32.63 8.08 1.87
N ILE A 158 -32.41 9.02 2.79
CA ILE A 158 -31.55 8.81 3.96
C ILE A 158 -32.05 7.62 4.79
N GLY A 159 -33.36 7.57 5.05
CA GLY A 159 -34.00 6.44 5.74
C GLY A 159 -33.86 5.12 4.97
N HIS A 160 -33.92 5.15 3.64
CA HIS A 160 -33.68 3.98 2.80
C HIS A 160 -32.23 3.47 2.92
N LEU A 161 -31.25 4.35 2.89
CA LEU A 161 -29.85 4.00 3.05
C LEU A 161 -29.53 3.44 4.45
N VAL A 162 -30.16 3.96 5.52
CA VAL A 162 -30.05 3.37 6.87
C VAL A 162 -30.49 1.89 6.84
N ARG A 163 -31.61 1.57 6.19
CA ARG A 163 -32.08 0.19 6.03
C ARG A 163 -31.13 -0.65 5.16
N ALA A 164 -30.53 -0.05 4.12
CA ALA A 164 -29.56 -0.75 3.26
C ALA A 164 -28.30 -1.16 4.03
N PHE A 165 -27.75 -0.31 4.91
CA PHE A 165 -26.63 -0.68 5.79
C PHE A 165 -27.00 -1.86 6.72
N ALA A 166 -28.18 -1.81 7.34
CA ALA A 166 -28.63 -2.91 8.20
C ALA A 166 -28.86 -4.21 7.43
N ALA A 167 -29.40 -4.12 6.22
CA ALA A 167 -29.56 -5.29 5.35
C ALA A 167 -28.21 -5.90 4.93
N ALA A 168 -27.21 -5.07 4.64
CA ALA A 168 -25.86 -5.53 4.34
C ALA A 168 -25.21 -6.24 5.57
N ALA A 169 -25.41 -5.71 6.78
CA ALA A 169 -24.93 -6.34 8.00
C ALA A 169 -25.60 -7.72 8.23
N ARG A 170 -26.91 -7.85 8.01
CA ARG A 170 -27.60 -9.16 8.08
C ARG A 170 -27.05 -10.16 7.04
N ARG A 171 -26.75 -9.69 5.82
CA ARG A 171 -26.10 -10.54 4.81
C ARG A 171 -24.72 -10.99 5.23
N ALA A 172 -23.93 -10.10 5.84
CA ALA A 172 -22.63 -10.47 6.40
C ALA A 172 -22.76 -11.53 7.51
N GLU A 173 -23.74 -11.39 8.40
CA GLU A 173 -24.04 -12.38 9.43
C GLU A 173 -24.47 -13.73 8.85
N ALA A 174 -25.43 -13.72 7.92
CA ALA A 174 -25.90 -14.91 7.23
C ALA A 174 -24.80 -15.59 6.40
N ALA A 175 -23.85 -14.84 5.89
CA ALA A 175 -22.66 -15.34 5.20
C ALA A 175 -21.58 -15.90 6.15
N GLY A 176 -21.70 -15.70 7.46
CA GLY A 176 -20.78 -16.26 8.46
C GLY A 176 -19.57 -15.40 8.77
N PHE A 177 -19.60 -14.09 8.52
CA PHE A 177 -18.60 -13.16 9.05
C PHE A 177 -18.70 -13.05 10.58
N ASP A 178 -17.56 -12.82 11.25
CA ASP A 178 -17.50 -12.66 12.71
C ASP A 178 -17.90 -11.25 13.18
N GLY A 179 -17.84 -10.24 12.28
CA GLY A 179 -18.20 -8.87 12.58
C GLY A 179 -18.44 -8.02 11.34
N VAL A 180 -18.89 -6.80 11.56
CA VAL A 180 -19.09 -5.78 10.52
C VAL A 180 -18.45 -4.47 10.94
N GLU A 181 -17.82 -3.75 9.99
CA GLU A 181 -17.28 -2.41 10.19
C GLU A 181 -18.01 -1.41 9.30
N ILE A 182 -18.64 -0.38 9.90
CA ILE A 182 -19.20 0.75 9.16
C ILE A 182 -18.07 1.67 8.73
N HIS A 183 -17.94 1.92 7.43
CA HIS A 183 -16.99 2.88 6.92
C HIS A 183 -17.54 4.31 7.02
N ALA A 184 -17.21 5.01 8.10
CA ALA A 184 -17.61 6.40 8.39
C ALA A 184 -16.41 7.38 8.32
N ALA A 185 -15.40 7.07 7.50
CA ALA A 185 -14.16 7.83 7.36
C ALA A 185 -13.95 8.31 5.91
N HIS A 186 -12.86 9.05 5.68
CA HIS A 186 -12.27 9.40 4.38
C HIS A 186 -13.15 10.24 3.45
N GLY A 187 -14.23 10.87 3.97
CA GLY A 187 -15.13 11.69 3.16
C GLY A 187 -16.17 10.90 2.36
N TYR A 188 -16.29 9.57 2.56
CA TYR A 188 -17.37 8.77 2.01
C TYR A 188 -18.73 9.20 2.58
N LEU A 189 -19.84 8.61 2.15
CA LEU A 189 -21.15 9.16 2.44
C LEU A 189 -21.39 9.41 3.93
N VAL A 190 -21.10 8.43 4.79
CA VAL A 190 -21.32 8.55 6.25
C VAL A 190 -20.40 9.64 6.84
N SER A 191 -19.13 9.64 6.49
CA SER A 191 -18.18 10.69 6.85
C SER A 191 -18.65 12.06 6.32
N GLY A 192 -19.19 12.09 5.10
CA GLY A 192 -19.73 13.30 4.50
C GLY A 192 -20.89 13.92 5.30
N PHE A 193 -21.73 13.09 5.92
CA PHE A 193 -22.77 13.59 6.85
C PHE A 193 -22.19 14.17 8.14
N LEU A 194 -21.11 13.57 8.67
CA LEU A 194 -20.44 14.02 9.89
C LEU A 194 -19.75 15.39 9.72
N SER A 195 -19.21 15.66 8.54
CA SER A 195 -18.37 16.83 8.26
C SER A 195 -19.18 18.08 7.95
N ALA A 196 -18.93 19.17 8.67
CA ALA A 196 -19.54 20.46 8.34
C ALA A 196 -19.02 21.04 7.01
N TYR A 197 -17.87 20.60 6.51
CA TYR A 197 -17.34 20.95 5.19
C TYR A 197 -18.25 20.46 4.06
N SER A 198 -18.68 19.19 4.10
CA SER A 198 -19.44 18.53 3.04
C SER A 198 -20.94 18.41 3.33
N ASN A 199 -21.40 18.72 4.55
CA ASN A 199 -22.80 18.71 4.97
C ASN A 199 -23.27 20.14 5.28
N ARG A 200 -23.97 20.76 4.33
CA ARG A 200 -24.55 22.10 4.43
C ARG A 200 -26.06 22.08 4.63
N ARG A 201 -26.61 20.93 5.03
CA ARG A 201 -28.06 20.77 5.26
C ARG A 201 -28.52 21.64 6.41
N THR A 202 -29.80 22.08 6.30
CA THR A 202 -30.50 22.88 7.33
C THR A 202 -31.58 22.08 8.05
N ASP A 203 -31.79 20.81 7.67
CA ASP A 203 -32.74 19.90 8.30
C ASP A 203 -32.12 19.16 9.49
N ARG A 204 -32.87 18.18 10.03
CA ARG A 204 -32.43 17.36 11.18
C ARG A 204 -31.15 16.54 10.97
N TYR A 205 -30.56 16.51 9.79
CA TYR A 205 -29.31 15.81 9.46
C TYR A 205 -28.13 16.78 9.25
N GLY A 206 -28.32 18.09 9.43
CA GLY A 206 -27.28 19.10 9.24
C GLY A 206 -27.21 20.13 10.36
N GLY A 207 -26.29 21.09 10.24
CA GLY A 207 -26.05 22.13 11.25
C GLY A 207 -25.23 21.62 12.43
N SER A 208 -25.84 21.40 13.60
CA SER A 208 -25.13 20.96 14.81
C SER A 208 -24.45 19.60 14.66
N LEU A 209 -23.38 19.35 15.44
CA LEU A 209 -22.70 18.05 15.45
C LEU A 209 -23.68 16.90 15.76
N ALA A 210 -24.59 17.09 16.72
CA ALA A 210 -25.62 16.10 17.05
C ALA A 210 -26.50 15.74 15.83
N ASN A 211 -26.90 16.71 15.03
CA ASN A 211 -27.66 16.47 13.81
C ASN A 211 -26.81 15.76 12.74
N ARG A 212 -25.55 16.16 12.58
CA ARG A 212 -24.64 15.52 11.61
C ARG A 212 -24.32 14.07 11.98
N MET A 213 -24.27 13.73 13.28
CA MET A 213 -24.12 12.35 13.77
C MET A 213 -25.35 11.48 13.51
N ARG A 214 -26.54 12.06 13.38
CA ARG A 214 -27.83 11.34 13.33
C ARG A 214 -27.87 10.23 12.28
N PHE A 215 -27.30 10.45 11.09
CA PHE A 215 -27.27 9.42 10.04
C PHE A 215 -26.45 8.21 10.48
N LEU A 216 -25.25 8.42 11.01
CA LEU A 216 -24.37 7.35 11.51
C LEU A 216 -25.02 6.61 12.70
N LEU A 217 -25.56 7.34 13.67
CA LEU A 217 -26.16 6.71 14.84
C LEU A 217 -27.41 5.90 14.49
N ASN A 218 -28.25 6.39 13.58
CA ASN A 218 -29.38 5.62 13.04
C ASN A 218 -28.92 4.31 12.35
N ILE A 219 -27.79 4.33 11.64
CA ILE A 219 -27.22 3.11 11.04
C ILE A 219 -26.76 2.14 12.13
N VAL A 220 -26.03 2.64 13.14
CA VAL A 220 -25.55 1.83 14.27
C VAL A 220 -26.73 1.16 15.00
N ASP A 221 -27.74 1.94 15.38
CA ASP A 221 -28.92 1.42 16.07
C ASP A 221 -29.64 0.37 15.22
N ARG A 222 -29.83 0.65 13.93
CA ARG A 222 -30.54 -0.26 13.04
C ARG A 222 -29.77 -1.55 12.76
N ILE A 223 -28.44 -1.52 12.72
CA ILE A 223 -27.62 -2.75 12.64
C ILE A 223 -27.74 -3.56 13.92
N ARG A 224 -27.68 -2.91 15.09
CA ARG A 224 -27.80 -3.61 16.38
C ARG A 224 -29.16 -4.24 16.61
N GLU A 225 -30.23 -3.64 16.07
CA GLU A 225 -31.57 -4.26 16.06
C GLU A 225 -31.66 -5.47 15.13
N ALA A 226 -30.83 -5.50 14.08
CA ALA A 226 -30.96 -6.44 12.97
C ALA A 226 -29.95 -7.58 12.99
N SER A 227 -28.88 -7.51 13.80
CA SER A 227 -27.74 -8.42 13.78
C SER A 227 -27.00 -8.45 15.12
N ASP A 228 -26.49 -9.61 15.48
CA ASP A 228 -25.69 -9.88 16.67
C ASP A 228 -24.17 -9.77 16.44
N LEU A 229 -23.74 -9.38 15.24
CA LEU A 229 -22.33 -9.25 14.87
C LEU A 229 -21.56 -8.27 15.77
N THR A 230 -20.29 -8.54 15.95
CA THR A 230 -19.36 -7.54 16.50
C THR A 230 -19.35 -6.33 15.58
N LEU A 231 -19.76 -5.15 16.10
CA LEU A 231 -19.92 -3.92 15.33
C LEU A 231 -18.76 -2.97 15.61
N VAL A 232 -18.00 -2.65 14.56
CA VAL A 232 -16.92 -1.65 14.57
C VAL A 232 -17.33 -0.47 13.70
N VAL A 233 -16.86 0.73 14.04
CA VAL A 233 -17.06 1.92 13.22
C VAL A 233 -15.70 2.55 12.90
N ARG A 234 -15.42 2.77 11.60
CA ARG A 234 -14.21 3.45 11.17
C ARG A 234 -14.49 4.93 10.95
N ILE A 235 -13.71 5.80 11.62
CA ILE A 235 -13.82 7.27 11.57
C ILE A 235 -12.48 7.90 11.20
N SER A 236 -12.48 9.14 10.66
CA SER A 236 -11.29 9.97 10.50
C SER A 236 -11.09 10.83 11.73
N ALA A 237 -9.97 10.69 12.44
CA ALA A 237 -9.65 11.47 13.63
C ALA A 237 -9.63 12.97 13.35
N ASP A 238 -9.08 13.35 12.21
CA ASP A 238 -9.06 14.72 11.69
C ASP A 238 -9.17 14.68 10.17
N GLU A 239 -9.92 15.56 9.59
CA GLU A 239 -10.06 15.66 8.12
C GLU A 239 -8.95 16.48 7.48
N PHE A 240 -8.23 17.29 8.25
CA PHE A 240 -7.20 18.23 7.77
C PHE A 240 -7.71 19.16 6.67
N VAL A 241 -8.94 19.60 6.79
CA VAL A 241 -9.63 20.50 5.86
C VAL A 241 -10.31 21.61 6.65
N ALA A 242 -10.16 22.86 6.21
CA ALA A 242 -10.85 23.99 6.84
C ALA A 242 -12.37 23.77 6.85
N GLY A 243 -12.97 23.81 8.03
CA GLY A 243 -14.39 23.53 8.24
C GLY A 243 -14.78 22.04 8.24
N GLY A 244 -13.80 21.14 8.11
CA GLY A 244 -13.98 19.70 8.34
C GLY A 244 -14.03 19.34 9.81
N ASN A 245 -14.20 18.04 10.12
CA ASN A 245 -14.14 17.56 11.50
C ASN A 245 -12.71 17.63 12.04
N THR A 246 -12.58 18.17 13.25
CA THR A 246 -11.35 18.18 14.03
C THR A 246 -11.31 16.97 14.98
N LEU A 247 -10.14 16.72 15.57
CA LEU A 247 -9.96 15.65 16.56
C LEU A 247 -10.93 15.78 17.76
N GLU A 248 -11.22 17.00 18.20
CA GLU A 248 -12.16 17.27 19.31
C GLU A 248 -13.57 16.78 18.93
N GLN A 249 -14.08 17.17 17.76
CA GLN A 249 -15.39 16.74 17.28
C GLN A 249 -15.43 15.22 17.04
N THR A 250 -14.36 14.64 16.52
CA THR A 250 -14.29 13.19 16.29
C THR A 250 -14.24 12.43 17.63
N THR A 251 -13.66 13.01 18.67
CA THR A 251 -13.70 12.45 20.02
C THR A 251 -15.13 12.44 20.59
N GLU A 252 -15.93 13.48 20.36
CA GLU A 252 -17.36 13.50 20.71
C GLU A 252 -18.15 12.43 19.93
N ILE A 253 -17.85 12.26 18.63
CA ILE A 253 -18.44 11.20 17.81
C ILE A 253 -18.08 9.82 18.39
N ALA A 254 -16.84 9.61 18.81
CA ALA A 254 -16.39 8.35 19.40
C ALA A 254 -17.13 8.01 20.72
N ARG A 255 -17.34 9.01 21.58
CA ARG A 255 -18.14 8.84 22.82
C ARG A 255 -19.60 8.49 22.51
N ALA A 256 -20.20 9.15 21.52
CA ALA A 256 -21.57 8.85 21.08
C ALA A 256 -21.67 7.41 20.52
N LEU A 257 -20.71 6.98 19.71
CA LEU A 257 -20.64 5.60 19.19
C LEU A 257 -20.57 4.58 20.33
N GLN A 258 -19.72 4.80 21.32
CA GLN A 258 -19.66 3.93 22.51
C GLN A 258 -21.00 3.89 23.24
N ALA A 259 -21.66 5.04 23.46
CA ALA A 259 -22.97 5.11 24.11
C ALA A 259 -24.06 4.34 23.34
N HIS A 260 -23.97 4.27 21.99
CA HIS A 260 -24.81 3.45 21.12
C HIS A 260 -24.34 1.99 21.05
N GLY A 261 -23.30 1.60 21.83
CA GLY A 261 -22.88 0.21 22.08
C GLY A 261 -22.12 -0.43 20.91
N VAL A 262 -21.30 0.32 20.18
CA VAL A 262 -20.33 -0.30 19.26
C VAL A 262 -19.29 -1.11 20.01
N SER A 263 -18.75 -2.15 19.39
CA SER A 263 -17.76 -3.05 20.00
C SER A 263 -16.33 -2.53 19.89
N GLY A 264 -16.07 -1.59 18.99
CA GLY A 264 -14.75 -1.00 18.77
C GLY A 264 -14.80 0.17 17.81
N ILE A 265 -13.75 0.99 17.82
CA ILE A 265 -13.62 2.18 16.95
C ILE A 265 -12.32 2.10 16.17
N SER A 266 -12.40 2.12 14.84
CA SER A 266 -11.24 2.12 13.94
C SER A 266 -10.90 3.55 13.55
N VAL A 267 -9.72 4.02 13.96
CA VAL A 267 -9.30 5.41 13.76
C VAL A 267 -8.37 5.52 12.57
N SER A 268 -8.81 6.27 11.57
CA SER A 268 -8.02 6.68 10.40
C SER A 268 -7.91 8.21 10.37
N VAL A 269 -7.47 8.79 9.26
CA VAL A 269 -7.34 10.24 9.09
C VAL A 269 -7.67 10.68 7.66
N GLY A 270 -7.97 11.96 7.54
CA GLY A 270 -8.09 12.65 6.25
C GLY A 270 -9.33 12.31 5.45
N VAL A 271 -9.47 13.05 4.37
CA VAL A 271 -10.49 12.92 3.32
C VAL A 271 -9.82 13.10 1.96
N TYR A 272 -10.55 13.03 0.85
CA TYR A 272 -9.93 13.18 -0.49
C TYR A 272 -9.37 14.60 -0.73
N GLU A 273 -9.87 15.61 -0.05
CA GLU A 273 -9.30 16.97 -0.03
C GLU A 273 -7.90 17.02 0.59
N SER A 274 -7.64 16.14 1.55
CA SER A 274 -6.36 15.96 2.25
C SER A 274 -5.71 14.61 1.95
N PHE A 275 -5.83 14.10 0.71
CA PHE A 275 -5.49 12.73 0.30
C PHE A 275 -4.06 12.29 0.70
N ASN A 276 -3.10 13.20 0.67
CA ASN A 276 -1.73 12.89 1.05
C ASN A 276 -1.58 12.46 2.52
N THR A 277 -2.50 12.86 3.40
CA THR A 277 -2.49 12.44 4.80
C THR A 277 -2.91 10.99 4.98
N GLN A 278 -3.80 10.49 4.12
CA GLN A 278 -4.27 9.10 4.16
C GLN A 278 -3.22 8.11 3.66
N SER A 279 -2.44 8.52 2.65
CA SER A 279 -1.59 7.64 1.86
C SER A 279 -0.13 8.07 1.91
N MET A 280 0.44 8.12 3.12
CA MET A 280 1.84 8.49 3.34
C MET A 280 2.80 7.68 2.46
N VAL A 281 3.85 8.35 1.99
CA VAL A 281 4.91 7.76 1.17
C VAL A 281 6.17 7.48 1.99
N SER A 282 7.19 6.92 1.34
CA SER A 282 8.55 6.79 1.90
C SER A 282 9.05 8.15 2.41
N GLY A 283 9.75 8.15 3.54
CA GLY A 283 10.22 9.37 4.20
C GLY A 283 9.25 10.02 5.19
N GLU A 284 7.99 9.60 5.23
CA GLU A 284 7.07 9.99 6.29
C GLU A 284 7.29 9.09 7.52
N ALA A 285 7.07 9.63 8.72
CA ALA A 285 7.25 8.89 9.96
C ALA A 285 6.31 7.69 10.06
N GLU A 286 6.83 6.54 10.51
CA GLU A 286 6.00 5.39 10.87
C GLU A 286 5.19 5.71 12.12
N GLY A 287 3.96 5.19 12.19
CA GLY A 287 3.08 5.43 13.33
C GLY A 287 2.53 6.85 13.45
N ARG A 288 2.76 7.72 12.44
CA ARG A 288 2.47 9.16 12.49
C ARG A 288 1.09 9.52 13.06
N TRP A 289 0.08 8.68 12.79
CA TRP A 289 -1.30 8.97 13.21
C TRP A 289 -1.74 8.23 14.48
N LEU A 290 -0.88 7.37 15.03
CA LEU A 290 -1.17 6.65 16.27
C LEU A 290 -1.45 7.58 17.47
N PRO A 291 -0.75 8.72 17.65
CA PRO A 291 -1.07 9.66 18.73
C PRO A 291 -2.51 10.20 18.66
N LEU A 292 -3.11 10.35 17.46
CA LEU A 292 -4.50 10.78 17.34
C LEU A 292 -5.46 9.68 17.79
N ALA A 293 -5.17 8.42 17.41
CA ALA A 293 -5.92 7.26 17.90
C ALA A 293 -5.82 7.15 19.42
N GLY A 294 -4.62 7.40 20.00
CA GLY A 294 -4.39 7.40 21.44
C GLY A 294 -5.18 8.47 22.19
N ARG A 295 -5.38 9.64 21.58
CA ARG A 295 -6.25 10.67 22.20
C ARG A 295 -7.70 10.21 22.26
N ILE A 296 -8.21 9.56 21.22
CA ILE A 296 -9.56 8.97 21.20
C ILE A 296 -9.63 7.79 22.19
N ALA A 297 -8.61 6.92 22.23
CA ALA A 297 -8.58 5.75 23.10
C ALA A 297 -8.67 6.09 24.60
N ARG A 298 -8.16 7.26 25.00
CA ARG A 298 -8.29 7.74 26.39
C ARG A 298 -9.69 8.19 26.79
N GLU A 299 -10.56 8.42 25.81
CA GLU A 299 -11.92 8.98 26.00
C GLU A 299 -13.04 7.93 25.84
N VAL A 300 -12.67 6.69 25.49
CA VAL A 300 -13.60 5.57 25.33
C VAL A 300 -13.06 4.33 26.00
N SER A 301 -13.95 3.41 26.39
CA SER A 301 -13.58 2.12 27.01
C SER A 301 -13.57 0.95 26.02
N VAL A 302 -14.10 1.14 24.81
CA VAL A 302 -14.07 0.13 23.75
C VAL A 302 -12.70 0.09 23.10
N PRO A 303 -12.23 -1.07 22.58
CA PRO A 303 -10.98 -1.18 21.86
C PRO A 303 -10.90 -0.21 20.69
N VAL A 304 -9.79 0.53 20.61
CA VAL A 304 -9.49 1.44 19.48
C VAL A 304 -8.45 0.80 18.58
N PHE A 305 -8.73 0.80 17.27
CA PHE A 305 -7.78 0.39 16.25
C PHE A 305 -7.00 1.62 15.76
N GLY A 306 -5.69 1.47 15.59
CA GLY A 306 -4.83 2.54 15.10
C GLY A 306 -4.20 2.23 13.74
N VAL A 307 -4.05 3.26 12.91
CA VAL A 307 -3.32 3.20 11.64
C VAL A 307 -2.24 4.28 11.58
N GLY A 308 -1.37 4.22 10.60
CA GLY A 308 -0.42 5.29 10.35
C GLY A 308 0.92 4.79 9.81
N ARG A 309 0.91 4.03 8.70
CA ARG A 309 2.13 3.52 8.09
C ARG A 309 2.91 2.59 9.04
N ILE A 310 2.19 1.66 9.69
CA ILE A 310 2.80 0.63 10.54
C ILE A 310 3.44 -0.42 9.64
N ARG A 311 4.77 -0.52 9.64
CA ARG A 311 5.57 -1.43 8.83
C ARG A 311 6.29 -2.47 9.67
N ARG A 312 6.73 -2.11 10.88
CA ARG A 312 7.57 -2.90 11.77
C ARG A 312 6.82 -3.28 13.05
N ALA A 313 7.15 -4.47 13.57
CA ALA A 313 6.61 -4.94 14.85
C ALA A 313 6.86 -3.98 15.99
N ALA A 314 8.06 -3.40 16.06
CA ALA A 314 8.43 -2.47 17.13
C ALA A 314 7.52 -1.22 17.20
N VAL A 315 7.08 -0.68 16.05
CA VAL A 315 6.13 0.46 16.01
C VAL A 315 4.76 0.04 16.54
N ALA A 316 4.29 -1.13 16.12
CA ALA A 316 3.01 -1.68 16.56
C ALA A 316 3.04 -2.04 18.05
N GLU A 317 4.10 -2.65 18.53
CA GLU A 317 4.34 -2.99 19.94
C GLU A 317 4.33 -1.74 20.81
N ALA A 318 5.10 -0.71 20.42
CA ALA A 318 5.15 0.56 21.16
C ALA A 318 3.78 1.24 21.24
N ALA A 319 2.99 1.19 20.15
CA ALA A 319 1.65 1.76 20.13
C ALA A 319 0.69 1.08 21.09
N VAL A 320 0.74 -0.26 21.18
CA VAL A 320 -0.09 -1.01 22.13
C VAL A 320 0.39 -0.80 23.55
N ALA A 321 1.70 -0.88 23.80
CA ALA A 321 2.31 -0.67 25.11
C ALA A 321 2.04 0.76 25.65
N GLY A 322 2.09 1.75 24.77
CA GLY A 322 1.82 3.16 25.09
C GLY A 322 0.34 3.53 25.18
N GLY A 323 -0.57 2.59 24.91
CA GLY A 323 -2.02 2.84 24.95
C GLY A 323 -2.52 3.73 23.81
N GLU A 324 -1.75 3.85 22.71
CA GLU A 324 -2.18 4.60 21.52
C GLU A 324 -3.26 3.85 20.74
N CYS A 325 -3.23 2.53 20.76
CA CYS A 325 -4.31 1.69 20.24
C CYS A 325 -4.33 0.32 20.93
N ALA A 326 -5.49 -0.33 20.90
CA ALA A 326 -5.63 -1.72 21.33
C ALA A 326 -5.26 -2.70 20.22
N ILE A 327 -5.46 -2.31 18.94
CA ILE A 327 -5.23 -3.13 17.75
C ILE A 327 -4.53 -2.27 16.68
N PRO A 328 -3.25 -2.49 16.40
CA PRO A 328 -2.56 -1.85 15.29
C PRO A 328 -2.97 -2.52 13.96
N LEU A 329 -3.37 -1.70 12.98
CA LEU A 329 -3.78 -2.18 11.67
C LEU A 329 -2.63 -2.12 10.66
N PHE A 330 -2.21 -3.28 10.17
CA PHE A 330 -1.24 -3.41 9.09
C PHE A 330 -1.96 -3.34 7.73
N GLY A 331 -1.71 -2.29 6.98
CA GLY A 331 -2.29 -2.12 5.63
C GLY A 331 -1.33 -2.61 4.55
N ARG A 332 -0.57 -1.69 3.96
CA ARG A 332 0.36 -1.97 2.85
C ARG A 332 1.47 -2.97 3.22
N ALA A 333 1.86 -3.04 4.50
CA ALA A 333 2.78 -4.07 4.97
C ALA A 333 2.23 -5.49 4.78
N ALA A 334 0.93 -5.71 5.03
CA ALA A 334 0.26 -6.98 4.78
C ALA A 334 0.06 -7.28 3.28
N ILE A 335 0.15 -6.27 2.40
CA ILE A 335 0.20 -6.47 0.94
C ILE A 335 1.60 -6.92 0.53
N ALA A 336 2.64 -6.26 1.05
CA ALA A 336 4.04 -6.55 0.73
C ALA A 336 4.48 -7.92 1.25
N ASP A 337 4.04 -8.29 2.46
CA ASP A 337 4.35 -9.58 3.08
C ASP A 337 3.12 -10.13 3.82
N PRO A 338 2.41 -11.10 3.23
CA PRO A 338 1.26 -11.72 3.87
C PRO A 338 1.63 -12.52 5.12
N GLU A 339 2.90 -12.99 5.23
CA GLU A 339 3.41 -13.81 6.34
C GLU A 339 4.06 -12.98 7.46
N LEU A 340 3.91 -11.66 7.43
CA LEU A 340 4.51 -10.74 8.40
C LEU A 340 4.29 -11.19 9.85
N PRO A 341 3.08 -11.55 10.32
CA PRO A 341 2.88 -11.99 11.71
C PRO A 341 3.57 -13.33 12.03
N ALA A 342 3.57 -14.28 11.07
CA ALA A 342 4.21 -15.57 11.26
C ALA A 342 5.73 -15.42 11.40
N LYS A 343 6.35 -14.55 10.60
CA LYS A 343 7.79 -14.22 10.69
C LYS A 343 8.13 -13.53 12.00
N ILE A 344 7.32 -12.56 12.44
CA ILE A 344 7.49 -11.94 13.76
C ILE A 344 7.37 -12.99 14.87
N ARG A 345 6.37 -13.86 14.81
CA ARG A 345 6.16 -14.96 15.79
C ARG A 345 7.37 -15.87 15.88
N ALA A 346 7.97 -16.21 14.74
CA ALA A 346 9.15 -17.05 14.65
C ALA A 346 10.45 -16.33 15.06
N GLY A 347 10.42 -15.03 15.33
CA GLY A 347 11.60 -14.21 15.61
C GLY A 347 12.48 -13.93 14.40
N ARG A 348 11.93 -14.05 13.19
CA ARG A 348 12.60 -13.87 11.89
C ARG A 348 12.15 -12.59 11.20
N GLU A 349 12.17 -11.47 11.90
CA GLU A 349 11.71 -10.18 11.38
C GLU A 349 12.57 -9.69 10.20
N GLU A 350 13.82 -10.10 10.14
CA GLU A 350 14.75 -9.82 9.03
C GLU A 350 14.31 -10.45 7.70
N ASP A 351 13.49 -11.51 7.73
CA ASP A 351 12.94 -12.16 6.54
C ASP A 351 11.69 -11.47 5.98
N ILE A 352 11.19 -10.47 6.70
CA ILE A 352 10.03 -9.69 6.22
C ILE A 352 10.43 -8.84 5.01
N LEU A 353 9.65 -8.94 3.93
CA LEU A 353 9.75 -8.01 2.80
C LEU A 353 9.12 -6.67 3.18
N PRO A 354 9.92 -5.61 3.44
CA PRO A 354 9.39 -4.38 3.97
C PRO A 354 8.64 -3.58 2.91
N CYS A 355 7.44 -3.11 3.24
CA CYS A 355 6.74 -2.13 2.41
C CYS A 355 7.52 -0.81 2.40
N VAL A 356 7.91 -0.30 1.23
CA VAL A 356 8.59 0.99 1.08
C VAL A 356 7.62 2.15 0.82
N SER A 357 6.35 1.96 1.04
CA SER A 357 5.30 2.99 0.90
C SER A 357 5.32 3.73 -0.45
N CYS A 358 5.66 3.03 -1.52
CA CYS A 358 5.68 3.57 -2.89
C CYS A 358 4.28 3.89 -3.44
N ASN A 359 3.22 3.41 -2.80
CA ASN A 359 1.81 3.60 -3.13
C ASN A 359 1.36 3.06 -4.51
N VAL A 360 2.14 2.21 -5.16
CA VAL A 360 1.75 1.55 -6.41
C VAL A 360 0.46 0.74 -6.24
N CYS A 361 0.27 0.11 -5.09
CA CYS A 361 -0.95 -0.62 -4.75
C CYS A 361 -2.22 0.27 -4.68
N LEU A 362 -2.05 1.59 -4.57
CA LEU A 362 -3.13 2.58 -4.58
C LEU A 362 -3.30 3.26 -5.94
N GLY A 363 -2.40 3.02 -6.90
CA GLY A 363 -2.36 3.64 -8.23
C GLY A 363 -3.50 3.13 -9.11
N ARG A 364 -4.59 3.91 -9.20
CA ARG A 364 -5.87 3.50 -9.81
C ARG A 364 -6.06 3.93 -11.26
N ALA A 365 -5.24 4.87 -11.76
CA ALA A 365 -5.47 5.46 -13.08
C ALA A 365 -4.99 4.56 -14.24
N ALA A 366 -3.86 3.88 -14.08
CA ALA A 366 -3.24 3.07 -15.11
C ALA A 366 -3.48 1.56 -14.93
N ARG A 367 -3.83 1.11 -13.71
CA ARG A 367 -4.03 -0.32 -13.40
C ARG A 367 -5.28 -0.50 -12.53
N PRO A 368 -6.26 -1.29 -12.98
CA PRO A 368 -7.54 -1.43 -12.28
C PRO A 368 -7.44 -2.25 -11.00
N GLN A 369 -6.47 -3.16 -10.85
CA GLN A 369 -6.32 -4.06 -9.71
C GLN A 369 -5.12 -3.71 -8.84
N THR A 370 -5.19 -4.07 -7.55
CA THR A 370 -4.05 -3.93 -6.62
C THR A 370 -2.91 -4.84 -7.03
N ILE A 371 -1.71 -4.28 -7.08
CA ILE A 371 -0.44 -4.96 -7.31
C ILE A 371 0.60 -4.45 -6.31
N CYS A 372 1.70 -5.18 -6.15
CA CYS A 372 2.80 -4.75 -5.30
C CYS A 372 4.14 -4.95 -6.01
N PRO A 373 5.01 -3.93 -6.11
CA PRO A 373 6.32 -4.08 -6.73
C PRO A 373 7.31 -4.94 -5.93
N ILE A 374 6.94 -5.32 -4.70
CA ILE A 374 7.77 -6.11 -3.80
C ILE A 374 7.30 -7.57 -3.76
N ASN A 375 5.99 -7.76 -3.82
CA ASN A 375 5.36 -9.06 -3.72
C ASN A 375 4.66 -9.43 -5.04
N PRO A 376 5.28 -10.28 -5.87
CA PRO A 376 4.70 -10.69 -7.15
C PRO A 376 3.49 -11.65 -7.03
N SER A 377 3.18 -12.16 -5.83
CA SER A 377 2.03 -13.04 -5.62
C SER A 377 0.70 -12.28 -5.50
N VAL A 378 0.72 -10.96 -5.30
CA VAL A 378 -0.50 -10.17 -5.05
C VAL A 378 -1.53 -10.35 -6.16
N GLY A 379 -2.73 -10.82 -5.77
CA GLY A 379 -3.83 -11.09 -6.69
C GLY A 379 -3.73 -12.40 -7.47
N ARG A 380 -2.71 -13.21 -7.20
CA ARG A 380 -2.53 -14.58 -7.72
C ARG A 380 -1.96 -15.50 -6.64
N ASP A 381 -2.29 -15.21 -5.40
CA ASP A 381 -1.66 -15.80 -4.21
C ASP A 381 -1.66 -17.34 -4.24
N ARG A 382 -2.76 -17.99 -4.65
CA ARG A 382 -2.83 -19.45 -4.75
C ARG A 382 -2.02 -19.99 -5.93
N GLU A 383 -2.28 -19.49 -7.14
CA GLU A 383 -1.58 -19.93 -8.36
C GLU A 383 -0.07 -19.76 -8.22
N PHE A 384 0.35 -18.61 -7.67
CA PHE A 384 1.76 -18.32 -7.43
C PHE A 384 2.38 -19.33 -6.46
N GLY A 385 1.68 -19.65 -5.35
CA GLY A 385 2.13 -20.65 -4.38
C GLY A 385 2.25 -22.05 -4.99
N GLU A 386 1.20 -22.50 -5.70
CA GLU A 386 1.18 -23.81 -6.36
C GLU A 386 2.33 -23.96 -7.37
N ARG A 387 2.60 -22.91 -8.17
CA ARG A 387 3.71 -22.91 -9.14
C ARG A 387 5.08 -22.82 -8.44
N LEU A 388 5.19 -22.11 -7.32
CA LEU A 388 6.42 -22.01 -6.55
C LEU A 388 6.79 -23.35 -5.89
N ASP A 389 5.78 -24.06 -5.36
CA ASP A 389 5.94 -25.35 -4.71
C ASP A 389 6.20 -26.49 -5.72
N SER A 390 5.90 -26.24 -7.00
CA SER A 390 6.16 -27.19 -8.08
C SER A 390 7.62 -27.13 -8.50
N ALA A 391 8.37 -28.20 -8.22
CA ALA A 391 9.76 -28.30 -8.68
C ALA A 391 9.87 -28.23 -10.21
N ALA A 392 10.94 -27.61 -10.70
CA ALA A 392 11.22 -27.59 -12.13
C ALA A 392 11.45 -29.03 -12.66
N PRO A 393 10.79 -29.42 -13.75
CA PRO A 393 10.92 -30.81 -14.28
C PRO A 393 12.35 -31.12 -14.74
N ALA A 394 13.13 -30.11 -15.11
CA ALA A 394 14.53 -30.22 -15.49
C ALA A 394 15.33 -29.07 -14.85
N PRO A 395 15.92 -29.29 -13.67
CA PRO A 395 16.78 -28.28 -13.04
C PRO A 395 17.93 -27.84 -13.95
N LEU A 396 18.18 -26.54 -14.01
CA LEU A 396 19.22 -25.92 -14.85
C LEU A 396 20.17 -25.12 -13.98
N ARG A 397 21.38 -24.88 -14.49
CA ARG A 397 22.31 -23.86 -13.99
C ARG A 397 21.96 -22.52 -14.65
N ILE A 398 21.39 -21.61 -13.87
CA ILE A 398 20.97 -20.29 -14.33
C ILE A 398 21.95 -19.24 -13.84
N GLY A 399 22.54 -18.49 -14.76
CA GLY A 399 23.31 -17.29 -14.48
C GLY A 399 22.44 -16.05 -14.62
N ILE A 400 22.57 -15.10 -13.68
CA ILE A 400 21.93 -13.79 -13.78
C ILE A 400 23.00 -12.71 -13.74
N ALA A 401 23.14 -11.94 -14.81
CA ALA A 401 24.13 -10.86 -14.90
C ALA A 401 23.50 -9.53 -14.43
N GLY A 402 23.96 -9.06 -13.28
CA GLY A 402 23.51 -7.83 -12.62
C GLY A 402 22.47 -8.04 -11.53
N THR A 403 22.44 -7.08 -10.59
CA THR A 403 21.50 -7.09 -9.49
C THR A 403 20.52 -5.93 -9.57
N CYS A 404 19.24 -6.23 -9.35
CA CYS A 404 18.16 -5.29 -9.09
C CYS A 404 17.07 -6.04 -8.30
N LEU A 405 16.03 -5.36 -7.85
CA LEU A 405 14.95 -6.03 -7.13
C LEU A 405 14.30 -7.15 -7.97
N ALA A 406 14.11 -6.90 -9.26
CA ALA A 406 13.52 -7.88 -10.19
C ALA A 406 14.42 -9.12 -10.38
N SER A 407 15.72 -8.94 -10.58
CA SER A 407 16.66 -10.05 -10.75
C SER A 407 16.83 -10.89 -9.47
N LEU A 408 16.87 -10.25 -8.29
CA LEU A 408 16.86 -10.96 -7.01
C LEU A 408 15.54 -11.72 -6.80
N THR A 409 14.43 -11.18 -7.28
CA THR A 409 13.13 -11.87 -7.27
C THR A 409 13.14 -13.10 -8.17
N ALA A 410 13.62 -12.98 -9.42
CA ALA A 410 13.78 -14.12 -10.32
C ALA A 410 14.72 -15.19 -9.73
N ALA A 411 15.83 -14.75 -9.13
CA ALA A 411 16.84 -15.65 -8.57
C ALA A 411 16.25 -16.55 -7.47
N TRP A 412 15.58 -15.96 -6.46
CA TRP A 412 15.03 -16.77 -5.37
C TRP A 412 13.88 -17.67 -5.83
N ILE A 413 13.05 -17.22 -6.79
CA ILE A 413 11.94 -18.05 -7.34
C ILE A 413 12.51 -19.24 -8.09
N ALA A 414 13.49 -19.02 -8.98
CA ALA A 414 14.11 -20.09 -9.74
C ALA A 414 14.82 -21.09 -8.82
N ALA A 415 15.54 -20.60 -7.80
CA ALA A 415 16.21 -21.46 -6.81
C ALA A 415 15.19 -22.26 -5.96
N ALA A 416 14.10 -21.65 -5.53
CA ALA A 416 13.02 -22.33 -4.79
C ALA A 416 12.39 -23.46 -5.62
N ARG A 417 12.38 -23.35 -6.95
CA ARG A 417 11.91 -24.39 -7.88
C ARG A 417 12.98 -25.45 -8.21
N GLY A 418 14.16 -25.38 -7.59
CA GLY A 418 15.22 -26.38 -7.69
C GLY A 418 16.30 -26.12 -8.74
N HIS A 419 16.32 -24.93 -9.38
CA HIS A 419 17.43 -24.55 -10.26
C HIS A 419 18.68 -24.17 -9.44
N ASP A 420 19.89 -24.44 -9.99
CA ASP A 420 21.15 -23.91 -9.44
C ASP A 420 21.39 -22.50 -9.97
N VAL A 421 21.18 -21.49 -9.11
CA VAL A 421 21.19 -20.09 -9.51
C VAL A 421 22.42 -19.36 -8.98
N THR A 422 23.12 -18.68 -9.90
CA THR A 422 24.25 -17.80 -9.58
C THR A 422 24.00 -16.41 -10.16
N VAL A 423 24.04 -15.40 -9.30
CA VAL A 423 23.99 -13.99 -9.70
C VAL A 423 25.41 -13.46 -9.82
N TYR A 424 25.73 -12.83 -10.95
CA TYR A 424 27.03 -12.22 -11.23
C TYR A 424 26.89 -10.71 -11.18
N GLU A 425 27.68 -10.04 -10.36
CA GLU A 425 27.65 -8.59 -10.19
C GLU A 425 29.04 -8.00 -10.25
N THR A 426 29.25 -6.98 -11.06
CA THR A 426 30.51 -6.25 -11.18
C THR A 426 30.46 -4.86 -10.56
N GLU A 427 29.26 -4.37 -10.26
CA GLU A 427 29.08 -3.08 -9.60
C GLU A 427 29.34 -3.19 -8.08
N PRO A 428 29.83 -2.12 -7.45
CA PRO A 428 30.09 -2.13 -6.01
C PRO A 428 28.82 -2.34 -5.17
N ASP A 429 27.69 -1.79 -5.64
CA ASP A 429 26.42 -1.81 -4.94
C ASP A 429 25.48 -2.88 -5.50
N ILE A 430 24.79 -3.59 -4.61
CA ILE A 430 23.75 -4.55 -4.96
C ILE A 430 22.38 -3.87 -4.93
N GLY A 431 21.49 -4.27 -5.84
CA GLY A 431 20.11 -3.81 -5.86
C GLY A 431 19.78 -2.79 -6.93
N GLY A 432 20.77 -2.44 -7.79
CA GLY A 432 20.55 -1.58 -8.93
C GLY A 432 19.97 -0.21 -8.56
N MET A 433 19.05 0.28 -9.37
CA MET A 433 18.44 1.61 -9.18
C MET A 433 17.73 1.77 -7.83
N GLN A 434 17.19 0.70 -7.25
CA GLN A 434 16.57 0.77 -5.93
C GLN A 434 17.61 0.89 -4.82
N GLY A 435 18.79 0.27 -5.00
CA GLY A 435 19.92 0.46 -4.11
C GLY A 435 20.43 1.91 -4.07
N TRP A 436 20.44 2.60 -5.19
CA TRP A 436 20.88 4.01 -5.24
C TRP A 436 19.97 4.95 -4.44
N ARG A 437 18.68 4.65 -4.37
CA ARG A 437 17.70 5.45 -3.61
C ARG A 437 18.00 5.51 -2.12
N CYS A 438 18.63 4.50 -1.55
CA CYS A 438 18.92 4.49 -0.11
C CYS A 438 19.83 5.65 0.34
N SER A 439 20.60 6.25 -0.57
CA SER A 439 21.46 7.41 -0.29
C SER A 439 20.71 8.75 -0.34
N VAL A 440 19.46 8.77 -0.79
CA VAL A 440 18.62 9.97 -0.79
C VAL A 440 18.03 10.16 0.61
N PRO A 441 18.11 11.36 1.21
CA PRO A 441 17.44 11.63 2.48
C PRO A 441 15.98 11.18 2.44
N SER A 442 15.52 10.53 3.50
CA SER A 442 14.16 9.98 3.59
C SER A 442 13.86 8.69 2.78
N GLN A 443 14.80 8.16 1.99
CA GLN A 443 14.59 6.95 1.18
C GLN A 443 15.36 5.71 1.70
N GLY A 444 15.89 5.73 2.91
CA GLY A 444 16.66 4.62 3.51
C GLY A 444 15.93 3.27 3.52
N GLU A 445 14.60 3.27 3.46
CA GLU A 445 13.75 2.07 3.40
C GLU A 445 14.02 1.20 2.16
N TYR A 446 14.51 1.78 1.07
CA TYR A 446 14.90 1.02 -0.11
C TYR A 446 16.15 0.18 0.14
N GLY A 447 17.05 0.62 1.04
CA GLY A 447 18.16 -0.19 1.51
C GLY A 447 17.71 -1.41 2.33
N GLU A 448 16.70 -1.23 3.20
CA GLU A 448 16.07 -2.34 3.93
C GLU A 448 15.47 -3.38 2.98
N LEU A 449 14.78 -2.90 1.92
CA LEU A 449 14.17 -3.75 0.90
C LEU A 449 15.20 -4.56 0.12
N VAL A 450 16.28 -3.92 -0.35
CA VAL A 450 17.36 -4.59 -1.08
C VAL A 450 18.02 -5.64 -0.19
N ALA A 451 18.32 -5.30 1.07
CA ALA A 451 18.89 -6.24 2.01
C ALA A 451 17.96 -7.46 2.28
N ALA A 452 16.65 -7.24 2.41
CA ALA A 452 15.67 -8.31 2.56
C ALA A 452 15.60 -9.21 1.31
N ALA A 453 15.61 -8.62 0.11
CA ALA A 453 15.64 -9.39 -1.14
C ALA A 453 16.91 -10.24 -1.29
N GLN A 454 18.07 -9.70 -0.89
CA GLN A 454 19.33 -10.44 -0.86
C GLN A 454 19.28 -11.62 0.12
N ARG A 455 18.80 -11.40 1.35
CA ARG A 455 18.65 -12.49 2.35
C ARG A 455 17.71 -13.58 1.84
N ARG A 456 16.59 -13.19 1.21
CA ARG A 456 15.64 -14.15 0.64
C ARG A 456 16.27 -14.98 -0.47
N ALA A 457 17.05 -14.37 -1.36
CA ALA A 457 17.78 -15.06 -2.41
C ALA A 457 18.83 -16.02 -1.79
N ALA A 458 19.62 -15.56 -0.83
CA ALA A 458 20.61 -16.38 -0.13
C ALA A 458 19.96 -17.56 0.62
N GLY A 459 18.83 -17.33 1.30
CA GLY A 459 18.06 -18.37 1.98
C GLY A 459 17.49 -19.44 1.04
N ALA A 460 17.28 -19.10 -0.22
CA ALA A 460 16.91 -20.04 -1.29
C ALA A 460 18.13 -20.75 -1.93
N GLY A 461 19.34 -20.48 -1.48
CA GLY A 461 20.57 -21.11 -2.01
C GLY A 461 21.23 -20.36 -3.18
N VAL A 462 20.77 -19.15 -3.51
CA VAL A 462 21.38 -18.33 -4.57
C VAL A 462 22.77 -17.86 -4.17
N ARG A 463 23.74 -18.04 -5.06
CA ARG A 463 25.11 -17.52 -4.90
C ARG A 463 25.22 -16.16 -5.59
N ILE A 464 25.87 -15.19 -4.97
CA ILE A 464 26.20 -13.90 -5.58
C ILE A 464 27.72 -13.80 -5.71
N LEU A 465 28.23 -13.71 -6.94
CA LEU A 465 29.66 -13.65 -7.24
C LEU A 465 30.05 -12.28 -7.82
N ARG A 466 31.12 -11.70 -7.29
CA ARG A 466 31.64 -10.38 -7.70
C ARG A 466 32.55 -10.48 -8.92
N ARG A 467 32.07 -11.01 -10.02
CA ARG A 467 32.76 -11.17 -11.28
C ARG A 467 31.77 -11.40 -12.43
N VAL A 468 32.27 -11.42 -13.64
CA VAL A 468 31.53 -11.85 -14.83
C VAL A 468 31.38 -13.38 -14.88
N PRO A 469 30.31 -13.92 -15.50
CA PRO A 469 30.20 -15.36 -15.76
C PRO A 469 31.29 -15.81 -16.75
N GLN A 470 31.78 -17.04 -16.59
CA GLN A 470 32.69 -17.68 -17.55
C GLN A 470 31.87 -18.55 -18.54
N ALA A 471 32.46 -18.80 -19.71
CA ALA A 471 31.83 -19.67 -20.71
C ALA A 471 31.56 -21.07 -20.13
N GLY A 472 30.33 -21.57 -20.29
CA GLY A 472 29.90 -22.89 -19.80
C GLY A 472 29.53 -22.98 -18.31
N GLU A 473 29.63 -21.90 -17.54
CA GLU A 473 29.21 -21.90 -16.14
C GLU A 473 27.68 -22.01 -15.95
N CYS A 474 26.92 -21.48 -16.88
CA CYS A 474 25.46 -21.55 -16.87
C CYS A 474 24.90 -22.09 -18.19
N GLU A 475 23.72 -22.72 -18.10
CA GLU A 475 22.97 -23.24 -19.26
C GLU A 475 21.99 -22.21 -19.79
N ARG A 476 21.60 -21.27 -18.93
CA ARG A 476 20.80 -20.08 -19.26
C ARG A 476 21.45 -18.85 -18.64
N LEU A 477 21.47 -17.77 -19.38
CA LEU A 477 21.93 -16.47 -18.90
C LEU A 477 20.81 -15.46 -19.04
N TRP A 478 20.37 -14.91 -17.90
CA TRP A 478 19.48 -13.75 -17.85
C TRP A 478 20.30 -12.50 -17.55
N ALA A 479 19.96 -11.37 -18.13
CA ALA A 479 20.74 -10.16 -17.94
C ALA A 479 19.84 -8.97 -17.56
N VAL A 480 20.34 -8.17 -16.60
CA VAL A 480 19.67 -6.94 -16.19
C VAL A 480 19.90 -5.85 -17.24
N ARG A 481 18.80 -5.24 -17.71
CA ARG A 481 18.83 -4.00 -18.47
C ARG A 481 18.49 -2.84 -17.55
N ARG A 482 19.23 -1.76 -17.65
CA ARG A 482 18.94 -0.54 -16.89
C ARG A 482 18.50 0.57 -17.82
N PHE A 483 17.46 1.28 -17.38
CA PHE A 483 17.06 2.50 -18.05
C PHE A 483 18.17 3.55 -17.97
N GLN A 484 18.63 4.05 -19.11
CA GLN A 484 19.50 5.21 -19.20
C GLN A 484 18.90 6.17 -20.24
N PRO A 485 18.67 7.44 -19.88
CA PRO A 485 18.12 8.40 -20.84
C PRO A 485 19.11 8.61 -21.99
N ALA A 486 18.62 8.45 -23.22
CA ALA A 486 19.40 8.71 -24.44
C ALA A 486 19.82 10.19 -24.50
N GLY A 487 21.08 10.46 -24.80
CA GLY A 487 21.60 11.82 -25.03
C GLY A 487 21.74 12.70 -23.80
N ALA A 488 21.60 12.15 -22.60
CA ALA A 488 21.89 12.89 -21.38
C ALA A 488 23.40 13.18 -21.28
N GLY A 489 23.77 14.47 -21.26
CA GLY A 489 25.13 14.87 -20.92
C GLY A 489 25.51 14.36 -19.54
N SER A 490 26.80 14.10 -19.30
CA SER A 490 27.28 13.77 -17.95
C SER A 490 27.62 15.05 -17.18
N PRO A 491 27.24 15.17 -15.88
CA PRO A 491 26.48 14.22 -15.08
C PRO A 491 24.96 14.32 -15.29
N ASN A 492 24.29 13.18 -15.32
CA ASN A 492 22.82 13.11 -15.27
C ASN A 492 22.32 12.77 -13.86
N CYS A 493 20.99 12.80 -13.63
CA CYS A 493 20.41 12.53 -12.32
C CYS A 493 20.77 11.13 -11.79
N TYR A 494 20.88 10.15 -12.64
CA TYR A 494 21.24 8.78 -12.25
C TYR A 494 22.71 8.67 -11.83
N ASP A 495 23.63 9.41 -12.45
CA ASP A 495 25.03 9.48 -12.02
C ASP A 495 25.16 10.07 -10.61
N VAL A 496 24.35 11.09 -10.32
CA VAL A 496 24.26 11.69 -8.97
C VAL A 496 23.70 10.69 -7.97
N LEU A 497 22.60 10.03 -8.31
CA LEU A 497 21.94 9.06 -7.42
C LEU A 497 22.84 7.85 -7.14
N ARG A 498 23.51 7.34 -8.17
CA ARG A 498 24.47 6.24 -8.09
C ARG A 498 25.74 6.62 -7.30
N GLY A 499 26.09 7.90 -7.25
CA GLY A 499 27.34 8.35 -6.61
C GLY A 499 28.58 8.17 -7.47
N THR A 500 28.43 7.91 -8.77
CA THR A 500 29.56 7.79 -9.71
C THR A 500 30.15 9.12 -10.12
N HIS A 501 29.50 10.23 -9.76
CA HIS A 501 29.96 11.58 -10.03
C HIS A 501 30.00 12.39 -8.75
N GLU A 502 31.18 12.55 -8.18
CA GLU A 502 31.41 13.42 -7.03
C GLU A 502 31.57 14.86 -7.50
N LEU A 503 30.74 15.75 -6.99
CA LEU A 503 30.86 17.19 -7.20
C LEU A 503 31.65 17.80 -6.03
N PRO A 504 32.59 18.74 -6.28
CA PRO A 504 33.20 19.54 -5.22
C PRO A 504 32.14 20.22 -4.36
N ARG A 505 32.30 20.22 -3.03
CA ARG A 505 31.30 20.78 -2.10
C ARG A 505 31.02 22.28 -2.36
N GLY A 506 29.82 22.72 -2.06
CA GLY A 506 29.41 24.12 -2.06
C GLY A 506 29.16 24.74 -3.43
N LEU A 507 29.03 23.94 -4.47
CA LEU A 507 28.72 24.45 -5.82
C LEU A 507 27.28 24.94 -5.93
N ASP A 508 27.06 25.85 -6.89
CA ASP A 508 25.73 26.10 -7.44
C ASP A 508 25.39 25.02 -8.47
N VAL A 509 24.33 24.26 -8.21
CA VAL A 509 23.92 23.15 -9.07
C VAL A 509 22.51 23.37 -9.56
N LEU A 510 22.35 23.36 -10.88
CA LEU A 510 21.04 23.38 -11.53
C LEU A 510 20.65 21.95 -11.94
N VAL A 511 19.58 21.43 -11.36
CA VAL A 511 18.97 20.16 -11.77
C VAL A 511 17.81 20.45 -12.72
N GLN A 512 17.90 19.93 -13.94
CA GLN A 512 16.87 20.12 -14.97
C GLN A 512 16.04 18.84 -15.13
N GLY A 513 14.77 18.89 -14.78
CA GLY A 513 13.85 17.74 -14.88
C GLY A 513 12.70 17.89 -13.90
N GLY A 514 11.61 17.13 -14.10
CA GLY A 514 10.42 17.23 -13.26
C GLY A 514 9.94 15.88 -12.75
N ASP A 515 10.65 14.80 -13.04
CA ASP A 515 10.36 13.46 -12.59
C ASP A 515 10.88 13.17 -11.17
N LEU A 516 10.59 11.99 -10.67
CA LEU A 516 11.00 11.56 -9.34
C LEU A 516 12.54 11.48 -9.21
N ALA A 517 13.24 11.02 -10.24
CA ALA A 517 14.70 10.90 -10.21
C ALA A 517 15.38 12.27 -10.11
N ALA A 518 14.89 13.27 -10.86
CA ALA A 518 15.40 14.65 -10.77
C ALA A 518 15.14 15.25 -9.38
N ALA A 519 13.96 15.03 -8.79
CA ALA A 519 13.63 15.54 -7.47
C ALA A 519 14.50 14.90 -6.38
N GLU A 520 14.74 13.58 -6.46
CA GLU A 520 15.59 12.85 -5.51
C GLU A 520 17.08 13.23 -5.67
N ALA A 521 17.56 13.44 -6.91
CA ALA A 521 18.91 13.94 -7.16
C ALA A 521 19.11 15.36 -6.59
N ALA A 522 18.14 16.25 -6.79
CA ALA A 522 18.17 17.59 -6.23
C ALA A 522 18.18 17.56 -4.69
N LEU A 523 17.36 16.72 -4.08
CA LEU A 523 17.34 16.55 -2.62
C LEU A 523 18.68 16.02 -2.10
N LYS A 524 19.26 15.01 -2.76
CA LYS A 524 20.57 14.45 -2.38
C LYS A 524 21.67 15.51 -2.45
N LEU A 525 21.72 16.30 -3.52
CA LEU A 525 22.72 17.38 -3.69
C LEU A 525 22.55 18.48 -2.65
N ALA A 526 21.33 18.91 -2.38
CA ALA A 526 21.05 19.91 -1.35
C ALA A 526 21.48 19.40 0.04
N ALA A 527 21.19 18.15 0.37
CA ALA A 527 21.52 17.54 1.66
C ALA A 527 23.03 17.41 1.91
N VAL A 528 23.86 17.31 0.88
CA VAL A 528 25.33 17.29 1.02
C VAL A 528 25.96 18.68 0.93
N GLY A 529 25.15 19.76 0.90
CA GLY A 529 25.58 21.13 1.04
C GLY A 529 25.82 21.90 -0.27
N HIS A 530 25.26 21.44 -1.39
CA HIS A 530 25.22 22.22 -2.62
C HIS A 530 24.06 23.22 -2.61
N ARG A 531 24.27 24.42 -3.20
CA ARG A 531 23.17 25.37 -3.49
C ARG A 531 22.43 24.86 -4.73
N THR A 532 21.37 24.07 -4.49
CA THR A 532 20.68 23.31 -5.54
C THR A 532 19.40 24.03 -5.97
N GLU A 533 19.18 24.15 -7.27
CA GLU A 533 17.90 24.55 -7.85
C GLU A 533 17.38 23.47 -8.79
N LEU A 534 16.18 22.96 -8.53
CA LEU A 534 15.45 22.07 -9.41
C LEU A 534 14.53 22.90 -10.31
N GLN A 535 14.76 22.89 -11.62
CA GLN A 535 13.93 23.57 -12.61
C GLN A 535 13.21 22.58 -13.53
N THR A 536 11.92 22.82 -13.77
CA THR A 536 11.12 22.03 -14.69
C THR A 536 10.17 22.88 -15.51
N PRO A 537 9.96 22.58 -16.81
CA PRO A 537 8.91 23.20 -17.62
C PRO A 537 7.50 22.69 -17.24
N LEU A 538 7.42 21.62 -16.48
CA LEU A 538 6.14 21.06 -16.03
C LEU A 538 5.47 21.95 -14.98
N ALA A 539 4.15 21.83 -14.86
CA ALA A 539 3.37 22.55 -13.85
C ALA A 539 3.76 22.18 -12.41
N ASP A 540 4.35 21.00 -12.22
CA ASP A 540 4.83 20.51 -10.92
C ASP A 540 5.92 19.43 -11.08
N ILE A 541 6.50 18.99 -9.96
CA ILE A 541 7.52 17.91 -9.90
C ILE A 541 6.87 16.57 -9.57
N CYS A 542 7.59 15.47 -9.84
CA CYS A 542 7.17 14.09 -9.52
C CYS A 542 5.78 13.74 -10.07
N LEU A 543 5.46 14.18 -11.29
CA LEU A 543 4.17 13.87 -11.94
C LEU A 543 4.09 12.40 -12.41
N ASP A 544 5.22 11.74 -12.54
CA ASP A 544 5.43 10.32 -12.86
C ASP A 544 5.22 9.39 -11.66
N ALA A 545 5.10 9.94 -10.45
CA ALA A 545 4.97 9.19 -9.21
C ALA A 545 3.69 9.53 -8.44
N HIS A 546 3.43 8.81 -7.35
CA HIS A 546 2.28 9.09 -6.46
C HIS A 546 2.38 10.53 -5.90
N PRO A 547 1.26 11.30 -5.83
CA PRO A 547 1.27 12.71 -5.39
C PRO A 547 1.92 12.96 -4.03
N GLY A 548 2.00 11.97 -3.16
CA GLY A 548 2.71 12.06 -1.88
C GLY A 548 4.21 12.33 -2.05
N PHE A 549 4.85 11.79 -3.11
CA PHE A 549 6.26 12.08 -3.39
C PHE A 549 6.47 13.54 -3.76
N ARG A 550 5.58 14.14 -4.54
CA ARG A 550 5.59 15.56 -4.83
C ARG A 550 5.52 16.39 -3.56
N ALA A 551 4.58 16.08 -2.66
CA ALA A 551 4.38 16.80 -1.42
C ALA A 551 5.63 16.74 -0.52
N ILE A 552 6.24 15.55 -0.38
CA ILE A 552 7.42 15.39 0.47
C ILE A 552 8.66 16.08 -0.12
N HIS A 553 8.90 15.99 -1.44
CA HIS A 553 10.08 16.65 -2.06
C HIS A 553 9.94 18.17 -2.10
N ARG A 554 8.72 18.71 -2.31
CA ARG A 554 8.47 20.16 -2.17
C ARG A 554 8.75 20.69 -0.77
N ARG A 555 8.65 19.85 0.25
CA ARG A 555 9.00 20.19 1.63
C ARG A 555 10.49 19.98 1.90
N LEU A 556 11.04 18.80 1.58
CA LEU A 556 12.40 18.44 1.94
C LEU A 556 13.49 19.21 1.17
N ILE A 557 13.30 19.48 -0.12
CA ILE A 557 14.30 20.21 -0.91
C ILE A 557 14.59 21.60 -0.30
N PRO A 558 13.59 22.44 0.03
CA PRO A 558 13.83 23.70 0.74
C PRO A 558 14.37 23.54 2.17
N GLU A 559 13.93 22.54 2.92
CA GLU A 559 14.45 22.24 4.27
C GLU A 559 15.96 21.96 4.26
N HIS A 560 16.51 21.45 3.15
CA HIS A 560 17.94 21.21 2.93
C HIS A 560 18.63 22.36 2.17
N GLY A 561 17.98 23.51 2.02
CA GLY A 561 18.57 24.70 1.39
C GLY A 561 18.49 24.75 -0.14
N GLY A 562 17.76 23.82 -0.77
CA GLY A 562 17.50 23.83 -2.21
C GLY A 562 16.29 24.69 -2.59
N ARG A 563 16.08 24.88 -3.91
CA ARG A 563 14.93 25.58 -4.48
C ARG A 563 14.23 24.73 -5.54
N VAL A 564 12.92 24.88 -5.66
CA VAL A 564 12.10 24.26 -6.72
C VAL A 564 11.40 25.34 -7.53
N THR A 565 11.65 25.38 -8.84
CA THR A 565 11.04 26.32 -9.79
C THR A 565 10.31 25.54 -10.87
N THR A 566 9.01 25.74 -11.01
CA THR A 566 8.13 25.04 -11.96
C THR A 566 7.61 25.97 -13.05
N ALA A 567 7.07 25.39 -14.12
CA ALA A 567 6.52 26.12 -15.27
C ALA A 567 7.52 27.10 -15.95
N VAL A 568 8.80 26.73 -15.97
CA VAL A 568 9.84 27.55 -16.63
C VAL A 568 9.73 27.34 -18.14
N ALA A 569 9.48 28.41 -18.89
CA ALA A 569 9.28 28.33 -20.36
C ALA A 569 10.51 27.76 -21.10
N LYS A 570 11.70 27.97 -20.59
CA LYS A 570 12.95 27.33 -21.01
C LYS A 570 13.88 27.29 -19.80
N PRO A 571 14.41 26.12 -19.40
CA PRO A 571 15.39 26.08 -18.32
C PRO A 571 16.57 27.01 -18.67
N SER A 572 16.77 28.05 -17.88
CA SER A 572 17.87 29.00 -18.07
C SER A 572 19.00 28.65 -17.10
N GLY A 573 20.14 28.24 -17.64
CA GLY A 573 21.35 28.08 -16.87
C GLY A 573 22.13 29.41 -16.81
N THR A 574 22.57 29.84 -15.63
CA THR A 574 23.66 30.80 -15.53
C THR A 574 24.98 30.10 -15.89
N PRO A 575 25.92 30.73 -16.59
CA PRO A 575 27.18 30.10 -17.02
C PRO A 575 28.06 29.52 -15.91
N ALA A 576 27.73 29.80 -14.64
CA ALA A 576 28.47 29.37 -13.45
C ALA A 576 27.87 28.14 -12.75
N ALA A 577 26.66 27.66 -13.13
CA ALA A 577 26.03 26.50 -12.52
C ALA A 577 26.29 25.24 -13.34
N ARG A 578 26.69 24.15 -12.68
CA ARG A 578 26.77 22.82 -13.31
C ARG A 578 25.35 22.28 -13.51
N ALA A 579 24.95 22.04 -14.75
CA ALA A 579 23.65 21.43 -15.06
C ALA A 579 23.72 19.90 -14.91
N VAL A 580 22.76 19.36 -14.19
CA VAL A 580 22.49 17.92 -14.08
C VAL A 580 21.15 17.67 -14.80
N ALA A 581 21.18 16.94 -15.91
CA ALA A 581 19.98 16.67 -16.68
C ALA A 581 19.20 15.49 -16.10
N GLY A 582 17.89 15.68 -15.92
CA GLY A 582 16.93 14.59 -15.71
C GLY A 582 16.62 13.88 -17.04
N PRO A 583 15.99 12.70 -17.00
CA PRO A 583 15.51 12.06 -18.22
C PRO A 583 14.54 13.00 -18.96
N ALA A 584 14.72 13.08 -20.28
CA ALA A 584 13.84 13.88 -21.11
C ALA A 584 12.42 13.32 -21.07
N THR A 585 11.52 14.13 -20.51
CA THR A 585 10.06 14.01 -20.56
C THR A 585 9.42 12.68 -20.21
N ALA A 586 8.90 12.58 -18.99
CA ALA A 586 7.82 11.66 -18.67
C ALA A 586 6.46 12.21 -19.18
N THR A 587 6.24 12.25 -20.46
CA THR A 587 4.90 12.24 -21.03
C THR A 587 4.58 10.79 -21.29
N GLY A 588 3.86 10.11 -20.39
CA GLY A 588 3.17 8.83 -20.52
C GLY A 588 3.38 7.88 -21.71
N GLY A 589 4.46 8.04 -22.46
CA GLY A 589 4.84 7.22 -23.61
C GLY A 589 5.62 5.98 -23.17
N GLU A 590 5.46 4.89 -23.89
CA GLU A 590 6.32 3.72 -23.80
C GLU A 590 7.78 4.14 -24.03
N VAL A 591 8.67 3.69 -23.13
CA VAL A 591 10.11 3.89 -23.30
C VAL A 591 10.55 3.08 -24.51
N ALA A 592 11.19 3.74 -25.47
CA ALA A 592 11.71 3.02 -26.62
C ALA A 592 12.76 1.98 -26.22
N PRO A 593 12.84 0.82 -26.89
CA PRO A 593 13.83 -0.21 -26.58
C PRO A 593 15.28 0.31 -26.56
N ASP A 594 15.57 1.35 -27.32
CA ASP A 594 16.91 1.96 -27.43
C ASP A 594 17.30 2.81 -26.21
N ASP A 595 16.33 3.16 -25.33
CA ASP A 595 16.59 3.88 -24.08
C ASP A 595 17.11 2.98 -22.95
N TRP A 596 17.23 1.67 -23.20
CA TRP A 596 17.74 0.70 -22.22
C TRP A 596 19.21 0.39 -22.46
N ALA A 597 20.07 0.73 -21.50
CA ALA A 597 21.45 0.31 -21.53
C ALA A 597 21.60 -1.13 -21.05
N TYR A 598 22.37 -1.90 -21.79
CA TYR A 598 22.81 -3.23 -21.43
C TYR A 598 24.25 -3.17 -20.89
N PRO A 599 24.45 -2.94 -19.58
CA PRO A 599 25.81 -2.77 -19.02
C PRO A 599 26.67 -4.04 -19.07
N TYR A 600 26.07 -5.17 -19.45
CA TYR A 600 26.70 -6.49 -19.53
C TYR A 600 26.83 -7.01 -20.96
N ALA A 601 26.85 -6.14 -21.96
CA ALA A 601 27.00 -6.50 -23.39
C ALA A 601 28.26 -7.34 -23.70
N SER A 602 29.28 -7.24 -22.87
CA SER A 602 30.51 -8.04 -22.98
C SER A 602 30.33 -9.54 -22.74
N PHE A 603 29.17 -9.98 -22.21
CA PHE A 603 28.89 -11.39 -21.90
C PHE A 603 28.24 -12.18 -23.03
N GLY A 604 27.99 -11.54 -24.18
CA GLY A 604 27.28 -12.15 -25.31
C GLY A 604 25.75 -11.94 -25.22
N THR A 605 25.02 -12.67 -26.05
CA THR A 605 23.55 -12.61 -26.07
C THR A 605 22.96 -13.34 -24.87
N ALA A 606 22.14 -12.65 -24.08
CA ALA A 606 21.40 -13.26 -23.00
C ALA A 606 20.17 -14.03 -23.53
N ASP A 607 19.81 -15.13 -22.85
CA ASP A 607 18.58 -15.89 -23.17
C ASP A 607 17.31 -15.10 -22.82
N ALA A 608 17.40 -14.20 -21.85
CA ALA A 608 16.31 -13.27 -21.48
C ALA A 608 16.85 -12.01 -20.80
N TYR A 609 16.07 -10.95 -20.81
CA TYR A 609 16.39 -9.69 -20.15
C TYR A 609 15.43 -9.41 -18.98
N ILE A 610 15.97 -8.78 -17.95
CA ILE A 610 15.26 -8.38 -16.71
C ILE A 610 15.41 -6.87 -16.56
N ASP A 611 14.30 -6.16 -16.49
CA ASP A 611 14.31 -4.71 -16.45
C ASP A 611 14.51 -4.16 -15.03
N ASP A 612 15.46 -3.24 -14.89
CA ASP A 612 15.73 -2.46 -13.71
C ASP A 612 15.23 -1.02 -13.93
N ALA A 613 14.24 -0.59 -13.17
CA ALA A 613 13.61 0.71 -13.32
C ALA A 613 13.57 1.49 -11.99
N TYR A 614 13.73 2.80 -12.09
CA TYR A 614 13.74 3.72 -10.95
C TYR A 614 12.34 3.98 -10.41
N GLU A 615 11.37 4.24 -11.29
CA GLU A 615 10.01 4.55 -10.88
C GLU A 615 9.29 3.30 -10.37
N PRO A 616 8.58 3.42 -9.22
CA PRO A 616 7.93 2.27 -8.59
C PRO A 616 6.92 1.53 -9.47
N SER A 617 6.26 2.22 -10.40
CA SER A 617 5.29 1.61 -11.32
C SER A 617 5.96 0.70 -12.35
N ARG A 618 7.10 1.12 -12.92
CA ARG A 618 7.91 0.34 -13.85
C ARG A 618 8.66 -0.78 -13.14
N MET A 619 9.18 -0.52 -11.93
CA MET A 619 9.74 -1.55 -11.05
C MET A 619 8.77 -2.72 -10.86
N THR A 620 7.47 -2.43 -10.74
CA THR A 620 6.45 -3.48 -10.60
C THR A 620 6.38 -4.37 -11.84
N ALA A 621 6.39 -3.80 -13.04
CA ALA A 621 6.40 -4.57 -14.28
C ALA A 621 7.62 -5.51 -14.32
N GLY A 622 8.82 -4.99 -14.07
CA GLY A 622 10.04 -5.78 -14.03
C GLY A 622 10.01 -6.92 -13.02
N VAL A 623 9.47 -6.70 -11.81
CA VAL A 623 9.35 -7.75 -10.78
C VAL A 623 8.35 -8.84 -11.19
N TYR A 624 7.20 -8.48 -11.79
CA TYR A 624 6.21 -9.46 -12.26
C TYR A 624 6.73 -10.25 -13.45
N GLU A 625 7.37 -9.60 -14.43
CA GLU A 625 7.98 -10.27 -15.59
C GLU A 625 9.13 -11.20 -15.17
N ALA A 626 9.97 -10.77 -14.24
CA ALA A 626 11.04 -11.59 -13.69
C ALA A 626 10.51 -12.81 -12.92
N ALA A 627 9.40 -12.64 -12.19
CA ALA A 627 8.72 -13.75 -11.52
C ALA A 627 8.13 -14.74 -12.53
N GLU A 628 7.49 -14.26 -13.61
CA GLU A 628 6.98 -15.12 -14.68
C GLU A 628 8.11 -15.86 -15.40
N LEU A 629 9.22 -15.18 -15.72
CA LEU A 629 10.41 -15.81 -16.32
C LEU A 629 10.92 -16.96 -15.44
N ALA A 630 11.02 -16.75 -14.13
CA ALA A 630 11.49 -17.76 -13.19
C ALA A 630 10.48 -18.90 -12.94
N MET A 631 9.20 -18.65 -13.19
CA MET A 631 8.12 -19.63 -13.10
C MET A 631 7.91 -20.40 -14.41
N ALA A 632 8.39 -19.89 -15.53
CA ALA A 632 8.24 -20.54 -16.83
C ALA A 632 9.02 -21.86 -16.87
N GLU A 633 8.46 -22.87 -17.58
CA GLU A 633 9.22 -24.05 -17.94
C GLU A 633 10.26 -23.64 -19.00
N PRO A 634 11.56 -23.94 -18.79
CA PRO A 634 12.55 -23.63 -19.82
C PRO A 634 12.25 -24.43 -21.08
N ALA A 635 12.00 -23.76 -22.18
CA ALA A 635 11.88 -24.44 -23.47
C ALA A 635 13.16 -25.25 -23.74
N PRO A 636 13.07 -26.53 -24.16
CA PRO A 636 14.25 -27.30 -24.52
C PRO A 636 15.02 -26.52 -25.61
N ARG A 637 16.33 -26.36 -25.44
CA ARG A 637 17.19 -25.86 -26.54
C ARG A 637 16.96 -26.79 -27.71
N GLY A 638 16.41 -26.28 -28.81
CA GLY A 638 16.51 -26.99 -30.06
C GLY A 638 17.96 -27.42 -30.26
N ARG A 639 18.22 -28.72 -30.43
CA ARG A 639 19.54 -29.20 -30.80
C ARG A 639 19.87 -28.43 -32.10
N GLY A 640 20.87 -27.56 -32.01
CA GLY A 640 21.31 -26.75 -33.12
C GLY A 640 21.61 -27.66 -34.29
N GLU A 641 21.01 -27.32 -35.44
CA GLU A 641 21.51 -27.68 -36.74
C GLU A 641 22.73 -26.83 -37.09
#